data_6c04ac0c928d475d6047a91aa7ee5f84
#
_entry.id   6c04ac0c928d475d6047a91aa7ee5f84
#
_cell.length_a   1.000
_cell.length_b   1.000
_cell.length_c   1.000
_cell.angle_alpha   90.00
_cell.angle_beta   90.00
_cell.angle_gamma   90.00
#
_symmetry.space_group_name_H-M   'P 1'
#
loop_
_entity.id
_entity.type
_entity.pdbx_description
1 polymer ?
#
loop_
_entity_poly.entity_id
_entity_poly.type
_entity_poly.pdbx_seq_one_letter_code
_entity_poly.pdbx_strand_id
1 'polypeptide(L)'
;FINTMKIQKRRHEFTRKLEEKYEKMLLSPYFARIDFTEEGKDLPGKYYIGISNLINDDFDFLVYDWRAPISSMFYDYEVGKAGYTCPEGVINGDLTLKRQYKVNDGKLDYMFDSNLKIDDEILQDILAKSSDSKMKAIVTTIQREQNKIIRNQLYKNLIVQGPAGSGKTSVALHRIAYLLYKHREKIGPQNILIFSPNNIFNDYISDVLPQLGEDNMCQTTFKEYMHKALGNEIIKEEYCEMMEYILSSKNEDSYKERIKSIKFKSSKQFLNILKEYVIYLEKKNRDFKDIIFKGNLIISSKEIQELYFKDYGHLPLKRRLEKLRERILYLLETYEKNRVGEVAEDIKNYSSQNDETEILKQSKSVVKNEIKSICSEIYKMTDFNIIDIYKELFENLERFSTLIISEYDDEYINEVKFYTLEMIKSKKFNYEDQHALLYLKGSLGDILKISEIKYVIIDEAQDYTPLQYEILYKLFNNASITILGDLNQSINPFMNLGSYTNILDIFPRDETCIINLTKSYRSTIEITEFSKKLLSNNVNYECVARRGDKPIVLGFSDENNINEQLLKDIKTYKEKGYKSIGIITKTIKEAQDVHNFLKDKVNVNALLNDEDEYVNDTLVIPAFLAKGLEFDVVLIYNAGDENYDCEEERLLLYTACTRALHILRIYYLGECTKLLKEK
;
A
#
# COMPACT_ATOMS: atom_id res chain seq x y z
N PHE A 1 28.06 17.68 -30.12
CA PHE A 1 28.11 18.44 -28.85
C PHE A 1 27.11 17.88 -27.82
N ILE A 2 25.81 17.77 -28.12
CA ILE A 2 24.76 17.29 -27.21
C ILE A 2 25.00 15.84 -26.76
N ASN A 3 25.40 14.95 -27.67
CA ASN A 3 25.71 13.55 -27.35
C ASN A 3 26.97 13.45 -26.49
N THR A 4 27.98 14.26 -26.73
CA THR A 4 29.21 14.30 -25.91
C THR A 4 28.93 14.81 -24.50
N MET A 5 28.09 15.85 -24.35
CA MET A 5 27.65 16.32 -23.03
C MET A 5 26.82 15.26 -22.29
N LYS A 6 25.92 14.53 -22.96
CA LYS A 6 25.17 13.44 -22.33
C LYS A 6 26.07 12.31 -21.84
N ILE A 7 27.09 11.95 -22.63
CA ILE A 7 28.07 10.93 -22.26
C ILE A 7 28.91 11.39 -21.05
N GLN A 8 29.37 12.64 -21.05
CA GLN A 8 30.13 13.19 -19.94
C GLN A 8 29.28 13.28 -18.65
N LYS A 9 28.03 13.71 -18.76
CA LYS A 9 27.09 13.74 -17.62
C LYS A 9 26.88 12.36 -17.03
N ARG A 10 26.64 11.34 -17.87
CA ARG A 10 26.51 9.94 -17.42
C ARG A 10 27.77 9.40 -16.76
N ARG A 11 28.95 9.74 -17.30
CA ARG A 11 30.23 9.39 -16.67
C ARG A 11 30.41 10.02 -15.31
N HIS A 12 30.09 11.30 -15.18
CA HIS A 12 30.20 12.02 -13.91
C HIS A 12 29.23 11.45 -12.86
N GLU A 13 27.98 11.20 -13.25
CA GLU A 13 26.99 10.53 -12.38
C GLU A 13 27.42 9.13 -11.95
N PHE A 14 28.02 8.37 -12.88
CA PHE A 14 28.54 7.03 -12.56
C PHE A 14 29.73 7.12 -11.58
N THR A 15 30.69 8.03 -11.80
CA THR A 15 31.85 8.19 -10.92
C THR A 15 31.42 8.64 -9.51
N ARG A 16 30.47 9.59 -9.42
CA ARG A 16 29.92 10.02 -8.13
C ARG A 16 29.25 8.87 -7.37
N LYS A 17 28.41 8.08 -8.05
CA LYS A 17 27.78 6.90 -7.43
C LYS A 17 28.81 5.87 -6.96
N LEU A 18 29.90 5.70 -7.68
CA LEU A 18 30.98 4.81 -7.30
C LEU A 18 31.74 5.32 -6.06
N GLU A 19 31.96 6.62 -5.99
CA GLU A 19 32.58 7.30 -4.85
C GLU A 19 31.72 7.16 -3.59
N GLU A 20 30.44 7.54 -3.65
CA GLU A 20 29.46 7.38 -2.55
C GLU A 20 29.39 5.94 -2.05
N LYS A 21 29.51 4.98 -2.96
CA LYS A 21 29.51 3.55 -2.66
C LYS A 21 30.78 3.12 -1.92
N TYR A 22 31.94 3.58 -2.36
CA TYR A 22 33.20 3.26 -1.70
C TYR A 22 33.31 3.95 -0.33
N GLU A 23 32.78 5.15 -0.18
CA GLU A 23 32.69 5.82 1.13
C GLU A 23 31.88 4.99 2.14
N LYS A 24 30.75 4.42 1.74
CA LYS A 24 29.98 3.48 2.58
C LYS A 24 30.79 2.21 2.90
N MET A 25 31.51 1.66 1.93
CA MET A 25 32.34 0.48 2.12
C MET A 25 33.53 0.74 3.04
N LEU A 26 34.05 1.97 3.14
CA LEU A 26 35.09 2.33 4.12
C LEU A 26 34.59 2.14 5.56
N LEU A 27 33.31 2.43 5.81
CA LEU A 27 32.72 2.26 7.15
C LEU A 27 32.42 0.80 7.48
N SER A 28 31.99 -0.01 6.49
CA SER A 28 31.69 -1.43 6.64
C SER A 28 31.96 -2.18 5.33
N PRO A 29 33.21 -2.62 5.08
CA PRO A 29 33.62 -3.16 3.77
C PRO A 29 32.98 -4.51 3.45
N TYR A 30 32.77 -5.34 4.46
CA TYR A 30 32.13 -6.66 4.36
C TYR A 30 31.44 -7.02 5.66
N PHE A 31 30.43 -7.86 5.55
CA PHE A 31 29.67 -8.35 6.71
C PHE A 31 29.76 -9.88 6.84
N ALA A 32 30.28 -10.59 5.82
CA ALA A 32 30.38 -12.03 5.87
C ALA A 32 31.64 -12.55 5.13
N ARG A 33 32.02 -13.80 5.42
CA ARG A 33 32.99 -14.58 4.69
C ARG A 33 32.52 -16.02 4.59
N ILE A 34 32.76 -16.61 3.44
CA ILE A 34 32.65 -18.05 3.21
C ILE A 34 34.03 -18.60 2.77
N ASP A 35 34.35 -19.82 3.20
CA ASP A 35 35.46 -20.59 2.67
C ASP A 35 34.86 -21.76 1.90
N PHE A 36 35.12 -21.82 0.58
CA PHE A 36 34.50 -22.79 -0.32
C PHE A 36 35.60 -23.46 -1.18
N THR A 37 35.57 -24.78 -1.22
CA THR A 37 36.43 -25.58 -2.05
C THR A 37 35.64 -26.13 -3.22
N GLU A 38 35.89 -25.65 -4.44
CA GLU A 38 35.27 -26.15 -5.64
C GLU A 38 35.68 -27.62 -5.88
N GLU A 39 34.77 -28.40 -6.44
CA GLU A 39 35.04 -29.79 -6.81
C GLU A 39 36.20 -29.85 -7.82
N GLY A 40 37.28 -30.60 -7.45
CA GLY A 40 38.51 -30.70 -8.22
C GLY A 40 39.60 -29.68 -7.84
N LYS A 41 39.37 -28.82 -6.85
CA LYS A 41 40.42 -27.96 -6.26
C LYS A 41 40.80 -28.44 -4.87
N ASP A 42 42.09 -28.32 -4.51
CA ASP A 42 42.63 -28.80 -3.22
C ASP A 42 42.53 -27.77 -2.10
N LEU A 43 42.41 -26.49 -2.42
CA LEU A 43 42.44 -25.41 -1.43
C LEU A 43 41.15 -24.59 -1.43
N PRO A 44 40.62 -24.25 -0.24
CA PRO A 44 39.46 -23.40 -0.12
C PRO A 44 39.73 -21.96 -0.57
N GLY A 45 38.92 -21.45 -1.46
CA GLY A 45 38.85 -20.03 -1.73
C GLY A 45 38.17 -19.29 -0.58
N LYS A 46 38.68 -18.10 -0.23
CA LYS A 46 38.13 -17.23 0.80
C LYS A 46 37.35 -16.07 0.13
N TYR A 47 36.07 -16.04 0.33
CA TYR A 47 35.18 -15.07 -0.33
C TYR A 47 34.54 -14.15 0.72
N TYR A 48 34.97 -12.89 0.74
CA TYR A 48 34.36 -11.86 1.59
C TYR A 48 33.13 -11.29 0.89
N ILE A 49 32.05 -11.11 1.63
CA ILE A 49 30.75 -10.68 1.10
C ILE A 49 30.39 -9.35 1.72
N GLY A 50 30.08 -8.38 0.88
CA GLY A 50 29.70 -7.02 1.29
C GLY A 50 28.49 -6.50 0.50
N ILE A 51 28.16 -5.25 0.72
CA ILE A 51 27.05 -4.56 0.02
C ILE A 51 27.32 -4.39 -1.46
N SER A 52 28.57 -4.51 -1.88
CA SER A 52 28.99 -4.39 -3.27
C SER A 52 30.33 -5.03 -3.55
N ASN A 53 30.66 -5.20 -4.84
CA ASN A 53 31.98 -5.65 -5.26
C ASN A 53 33.05 -4.59 -4.96
N LEU A 54 34.19 -5.05 -4.45
CA LEU A 54 35.44 -4.30 -4.37
C LEU A 54 36.49 -5.09 -5.13
N ILE A 55 37.14 -4.43 -6.10
CA ILE A 55 38.12 -5.03 -6.99
C ILE A 55 39.43 -4.24 -6.86
N ASN A 56 40.56 -4.91 -6.80
CA ASN A 56 41.88 -4.27 -6.80
C ASN A 56 42.31 -3.88 -8.25
N ASP A 57 43.49 -3.25 -8.35
CA ASP A 57 44.06 -2.83 -9.65
C ASP A 57 44.42 -4.02 -10.56
N ASP A 58 44.62 -5.21 -10.00
CA ASP A 58 44.88 -6.45 -10.72
C ASP A 58 43.63 -7.21 -11.15
N PHE A 59 42.44 -6.59 -10.96
CA PHE A 59 41.12 -7.14 -11.22
C PHE A 59 40.73 -8.32 -10.31
N ASP A 60 41.39 -8.53 -9.19
CA ASP A 60 40.96 -9.51 -8.20
C ASP A 60 39.81 -8.98 -7.33
N PHE A 61 38.85 -9.82 -7.09
CA PHE A 61 37.76 -9.50 -6.18
C PHE A 61 38.19 -9.61 -4.71
N LEU A 62 38.28 -8.47 -4.03
CA LEU A 62 38.52 -8.40 -2.60
C LEU A 62 37.25 -8.63 -1.78
N VAL A 63 36.11 -8.09 -2.28
CA VAL A 63 34.80 -8.28 -1.69
C VAL A 63 33.79 -8.57 -2.80
N TYR A 64 32.95 -9.54 -2.60
CA TYR A 64 31.85 -9.92 -3.49
C TYR A 64 30.55 -9.29 -3.05
N ASP A 65 29.78 -8.80 -4.00
CA ASP A 65 28.41 -8.35 -3.75
C ASP A 65 27.56 -9.50 -3.19
N TRP A 66 26.77 -9.23 -2.17
CA TRP A 66 25.94 -10.23 -1.49
C TRP A 66 24.91 -10.89 -2.42
N ARG A 67 24.57 -10.21 -3.53
CA ARG A 67 23.64 -10.68 -4.55
C ARG A 67 24.31 -11.57 -5.61
N ALA A 68 25.62 -11.57 -5.68
CA ALA A 68 26.38 -12.35 -6.66
C ALA A 68 26.08 -13.87 -6.54
N PRO A 69 26.20 -14.63 -7.65
CA PRO A 69 25.96 -16.07 -7.63
C PRO A 69 26.74 -16.82 -6.54
N ILE A 70 28.04 -16.55 -6.41
CA ILE A 70 28.89 -17.19 -5.40
C ILE A 70 28.45 -16.84 -3.97
N SER A 71 27.99 -15.61 -3.75
CA SER A 71 27.49 -15.16 -2.45
C SER A 71 26.18 -15.85 -2.07
N SER A 72 25.45 -16.45 -3.03
CA SER A 72 24.22 -17.19 -2.74
C SER A 72 24.46 -18.34 -1.78
N MET A 73 25.64 -18.98 -1.83
CA MET A 73 25.98 -20.09 -0.95
C MET A 73 25.93 -19.70 0.53
N PHE A 74 26.24 -18.43 0.86
CA PHE A 74 26.13 -17.95 2.22
C PHE A 74 24.69 -17.98 2.76
N TYR A 75 23.70 -17.88 1.88
CA TYR A 75 22.28 -17.84 2.23
C TYR A 75 21.58 -19.19 2.11
N ASP A 76 21.94 -19.96 1.09
CA ASP A 76 21.19 -21.13 0.65
C ASP A 76 21.67 -22.44 1.29
N TYR A 77 22.92 -22.49 1.77
CA TYR A 77 23.54 -23.72 2.26
C TYR A 77 24.06 -23.58 3.71
N GLU A 78 24.07 -24.68 4.43
CA GLU A 78 24.85 -24.86 5.64
C GLU A 78 26.26 -25.29 5.29
N VAL A 79 27.20 -25.32 6.30
CA VAL A 79 28.51 -25.89 6.13
C VAL A 79 28.42 -27.35 5.67
N GLY A 80 29.10 -27.70 4.59
CA GLY A 80 29.00 -28.99 3.91
C GLY A 80 28.90 -28.84 2.39
N LYS A 81 28.28 -29.79 1.74
CA LYS A 81 28.09 -29.75 0.28
C LYS A 81 27.25 -28.54 -0.13
N ALA A 82 27.79 -27.75 -1.05
CA ALA A 82 27.16 -26.54 -1.54
C ALA A 82 27.47 -26.34 -3.03
N GLY A 83 26.71 -25.44 -3.68
CA GLY A 83 26.97 -25.08 -5.07
C GLY A 83 26.23 -23.81 -5.46
N TYR A 84 26.64 -23.20 -6.56
CA TYR A 84 25.96 -22.03 -7.11
C TYR A 84 25.88 -22.11 -8.64
N THR A 85 24.87 -21.45 -9.19
CA THR A 85 24.67 -21.38 -10.65
C THR A 85 25.22 -20.08 -11.20
N CYS A 86 26.13 -20.17 -12.16
CA CYS A 86 26.66 -19.02 -12.89
C CYS A 86 26.41 -19.20 -14.41
N PRO A 87 26.71 -18.20 -15.26
CA PRO A 87 26.54 -18.32 -16.71
C PRO A 87 27.28 -19.50 -17.34
N GLU A 88 28.36 -19.95 -16.71
CA GLU A 88 29.20 -21.06 -17.18
C GLU A 88 28.66 -22.43 -16.73
N GLY A 89 27.63 -22.47 -15.88
CA GLY A 89 27.00 -23.70 -15.38
C GLY A 89 26.85 -23.72 -13.87
N VAL A 90 26.69 -24.92 -13.32
CA VAL A 90 26.60 -25.16 -11.86
C VAL A 90 27.96 -25.56 -11.34
N ILE A 91 28.46 -24.82 -10.36
CA ILE A 91 29.71 -25.10 -9.66
C ILE A 91 29.38 -25.71 -8.30
N ASN A 92 29.83 -26.95 -8.07
CA ASN A 92 29.64 -27.67 -6.81
C ASN A 92 30.95 -27.75 -6.01
N GLY A 93 30.83 -27.99 -4.70
CA GLY A 93 31.99 -28.14 -3.84
C GLY A 93 31.61 -28.27 -2.37
N ASP A 94 32.56 -28.01 -1.50
CA ASP A 94 32.40 -28.07 -0.05
C ASP A 94 32.59 -26.70 0.59
N LEU A 95 31.57 -26.25 1.31
CA LEU A 95 31.56 -25.05 2.12
C LEU A 95 32.08 -25.39 3.51
N THR A 96 33.24 -24.87 3.86
CA THR A 96 33.97 -25.27 5.10
C THR A 96 33.83 -24.24 6.22
N LEU A 97 33.57 -22.97 5.89
CA LEU A 97 33.37 -21.89 6.85
C LEU A 97 32.31 -20.95 6.39
N LYS A 98 31.45 -20.49 7.33
CA LYS A 98 30.56 -19.33 7.20
C LYS A 98 30.75 -18.45 8.43
N ARG A 99 31.19 -17.22 8.21
CA ARG A 99 31.49 -16.27 9.28
C ARG A 99 30.83 -14.95 9.00
N GLN A 100 30.20 -14.38 10.02
CA GLN A 100 29.59 -13.06 9.98
C GLN A 100 30.37 -12.06 10.82
N TYR A 101 30.40 -10.81 10.35
CA TYR A 101 31.12 -9.72 11.00
C TYR A 101 30.14 -8.54 11.19
N LYS A 102 30.30 -7.81 12.29
CA LYS A 102 29.77 -6.44 12.42
C LYS A 102 30.94 -5.48 12.48
N VAL A 103 31.01 -4.60 11.48
CA VAL A 103 32.02 -3.56 11.34
C VAL A 103 31.30 -2.22 11.33
N ASN A 104 31.64 -1.34 12.27
CA ASN A 104 31.14 0.02 12.35
C ASN A 104 32.32 0.99 12.32
N ASP A 105 32.22 2.04 11.50
CA ASP A 105 33.28 3.06 11.33
C ASP A 105 34.68 2.43 11.10
N GLY A 106 34.73 1.38 10.28
CA GLY A 106 35.97 0.65 9.97
C GLY A 106 36.52 -0.20 11.11
N LYS A 107 35.82 -0.32 12.24
CA LYS A 107 36.24 -1.13 13.41
C LYS A 107 35.34 -2.35 13.54
N LEU A 108 35.99 -3.49 13.83
CA LEU A 108 35.31 -4.75 14.11
C LEU A 108 34.68 -4.70 15.51
N ASP A 109 33.35 -4.71 15.59
CA ASP A 109 32.60 -4.80 16.85
C ASP A 109 32.59 -6.24 17.34
N TYR A 110 32.19 -7.16 16.48
CA TYR A 110 32.20 -8.60 16.77
C TYR A 110 32.20 -9.45 15.50
N MET A 111 32.50 -10.73 15.67
CA MET A 111 32.36 -11.77 14.65
C MET A 111 31.91 -13.07 15.28
N PHE A 112 31.20 -13.87 14.50
CA PHE A 112 30.81 -15.23 14.90
C PHE A 112 30.69 -16.16 13.71
N ASP A 113 30.90 -17.45 13.93
CA ASP A 113 30.69 -18.47 12.93
C ASP A 113 29.20 -18.87 12.95
N SER A 114 28.57 -18.77 11.81
CA SER A 114 27.14 -19.01 11.65
C SER A 114 26.86 -19.85 10.42
N ASN A 115 25.89 -20.70 10.51
CA ASN A 115 25.47 -21.47 9.34
C ASN A 115 24.58 -20.65 8.37
N LEU A 116 24.14 -19.46 8.77
CA LEU A 116 23.30 -18.55 7.95
C LEU A 116 23.62 -17.08 8.22
N LYS A 117 23.35 -16.22 7.22
CA LYS A 117 23.46 -14.76 7.36
C LYS A 117 22.36 -14.21 8.25
N ILE A 118 22.67 -13.25 9.09
CA ILE A 118 21.73 -12.52 9.96
C ILE A 118 21.83 -11.05 9.61
N ASP A 119 20.76 -10.50 9.02
CA ASP A 119 20.69 -9.10 8.61
C ASP A 119 20.08 -8.20 9.70
N ASP A 120 19.25 -8.78 10.57
CA ASP A 120 18.57 -8.04 11.63
C ASP A 120 19.53 -7.77 12.81
N GLU A 121 19.71 -6.50 13.18
CA GLU A 121 20.63 -6.08 14.23
C GLU A 121 20.28 -6.69 15.60
N ILE A 122 18.98 -6.82 15.90
CA ILE A 122 18.53 -7.43 17.17
C ILE A 122 18.92 -8.90 17.23
N LEU A 123 18.74 -9.62 16.13
CA LEU A 123 19.17 -11.03 16.04
C LEU A 123 20.69 -11.17 16.11
N GLN A 124 21.43 -10.25 15.51
CA GLN A 124 22.90 -10.22 15.61
C GLN A 124 23.35 -10.03 17.06
N ASP A 125 22.78 -9.08 17.78
CA ASP A 125 23.09 -8.80 19.18
C ASP A 125 22.72 -9.97 20.10
N ILE A 126 21.59 -10.61 19.85
CA ILE A 126 21.16 -11.82 20.60
C ILE A 126 22.18 -12.94 20.43
N LEU A 127 22.63 -13.19 19.19
CA LEU A 127 23.61 -14.24 18.92
C LEU A 127 25.01 -13.92 19.44
N ALA A 128 25.43 -12.67 19.35
CA ALA A 128 26.72 -12.25 19.88
C ALA A 128 26.80 -12.43 21.40
N LYS A 129 25.67 -12.27 22.11
CA LYS A 129 25.58 -12.40 23.58
C LYS A 129 25.23 -13.82 24.06
N SER A 130 24.75 -14.71 23.18
CA SER A 130 24.24 -16.03 23.52
C SER A 130 25.12 -17.14 23.00
N SER A 131 25.56 -18.04 23.92
CA SER A 131 26.19 -19.31 23.57
C SER A 131 25.19 -20.47 23.37
N ASP A 132 23.89 -20.21 23.49
CA ASP A 132 22.84 -21.23 23.45
C ASP A 132 22.62 -21.79 22.05
N SER A 133 22.79 -23.10 21.91
CA SER A 133 22.58 -23.84 20.64
C SER A 133 21.13 -23.81 20.16
N LYS A 134 20.16 -23.73 21.09
CA LYS A 134 18.72 -23.62 20.71
C LYS A 134 18.45 -22.28 20.05
N MET A 135 19.01 -21.18 20.59
CA MET A 135 18.83 -19.85 20.04
C MET A 135 19.43 -19.77 18.62
N LYS A 136 20.63 -20.31 18.42
CA LYS A 136 21.25 -20.39 17.08
C LYS A 136 20.38 -21.15 16.07
N ALA A 137 19.81 -22.29 16.47
CA ALA A 137 18.93 -23.08 15.62
C ALA A 137 17.65 -22.31 15.22
N ILE A 138 17.10 -21.53 16.14
CA ILE A 138 15.88 -20.75 15.91
C ILE A 138 16.14 -19.59 14.95
N VAL A 139 17.20 -18.82 15.16
CA VAL A 139 17.61 -17.73 14.26
C VAL A 139 17.90 -18.27 12.85
N THR A 140 18.58 -19.41 12.78
CA THR A 140 18.84 -20.15 11.54
C THR A 140 17.53 -20.45 10.77
N THR A 141 16.48 -20.87 11.49
CA THR A 141 15.19 -21.18 10.88
C THR A 141 14.48 -19.93 10.33
N ILE A 142 14.51 -18.83 11.08
CA ILE A 142 13.92 -17.55 10.64
C ILE A 142 14.51 -17.12 9.30
N GLN A 143 15.84 -17.15 9.21
CA GLN A 143 16.54 -16.70 8.01
C GLN A 143 16.29 -17.57 6.80
N ARG A 144 16.16 -18.89 7.02
CA ARG A 144 15.80 -19.81 5.94
C ARG A 144 14.39 -19.52 5.39
N GLU A 145 13.43 -19.20 6.26
CA GLU A 145 12.10 -18.79 5.85
C GLU A 145 12.12 -17.47 5.07
N GLN A 146 12.86 -16.49 5.55
CA GLN A 146 13.01 -15.19 4.88
C GLN A 146 13.69 -15.33 3.52
N ASN A 147 14.77 -16.12 3.40
CA ASN A 147 15.47 -16.34 2.13
C ASN A 147 14.59 -17.02 1.07
N LYS A 148 13.70 -17.94 1.47
CA LYS A 148 12.73 -18.52 0.55
C LYS A 148 11.85 -17.46 -0.12
N ILE A 149 11.49 -16.40 0.61
CA ILE A 149 10.69 -15.30 0.09
C ILE A 149 11.54 -14.39 -0.80
N ILE A 150 12.72 -13.98 -0.32
CA ILE A 150 13.62 -13.06 -1.03
C ILE A 150 13.96 -13.59 -2.42
N ARG A 151 14.26 -14.88 -2.53
CA ARG A 151 14.73 -15.52 -3.77
C ARG A 151 13.65 -16.24 -4.57
N ASN A 152 12.40 -16.23 -4.12
CA ASN A 152 11.31 -16.89 -4.84
C ASN A 152 11.07 -16.25 -6.21
N GLN A 153 11.09 -17.06 -7.25
CA GLN A 153 10.84 -16.67 -8.64
C GLN A 153 9.89 -17.64 -9.36
N LEU A 154 9.42 -18.65 -8.63
CA LEU A 154 8.52 -19.66 -9.19
C LEU A 154 7.11 -19.09 -9.40
N TYR A 155 6.72 -18.13 -8.56
CA TYR A 155 5.39 -17.55 -8.57
C TYR A 155 5.45 -16.06 -8.91
N LYS A 156 4.52 -15.62 -9.72
CA LYS A 156 4.35 -14.21 -10.09
C LYS A 156 3.87 -13.38 -8.90
N ASN A 157 2.96 -13.95 -8.10
CA ASN A 157 2.39 -13.29 -6.94
C ASN A 157 2.77 -14.04 -5.66
N LEU A 158 3.25 -13.31 -4.67
CA LEU A 158 3.59 -13.85 -3.35
C LEU A 158 2.76 -13.16 -2.27
N ILE A 159 2.11 -13.95 -1.44
CA ILE A 159 1.46 -13.48 -0.21
C ILE A 159 2.30 -13.96 0.96
N VAL A 160 2.77 -13.04 1.78
CA VAL A 160 3.58 -13.33 2.96
C VAL A 160 2.78 -12.96 4.20
N GLN A 161 2.30 -13.99 4.90
CA GLN A 161 1.68 -13.84 6.21
C GLN A 161 2.74 -14.00 7.30
N GLY A 162 2.77 -13.11 8.27
CA GLY A 162 3.65 -13.27 9.43
C GLY A 162 3.24 -12.38 10.59
N PRO A 163 3.52 -12.79 11.84
CA PRO A 163 3.16 -12.01 13.02
C PRO A 163 3.93 -10.68 13.08
N ALA A 164 3.52 -9.80 14.00
CA ALA A 164 4.30 -8.62 14.36
C ALA A 164 5.75 -9.00 14.64
N GLY A 165 6.72 -8.24 14.13
CA GLY A 165 8.14 -8.50 14.37
C GLY A 165 8.73 -9.73 13.70
N SER A 166 8.09 -10.29 12.65
CA SER A 166 8.66 -11.38 11.84
C SER A 166 9.60 -10.90 10.72
N GLY A 167 9.78 -9.58 10.56
CA GLY A 167 10.66 -8.99 9.56
C GLY A 167 10.07 -8.92 8.16
N LYS A 168 8.74 -8.93 7.98
CA LYS A 168 8.07 -8.86 6.67
C LYS A 168 8.60 -7.74 5.79
N THR A 169 8.64 -6.52 6.30
CA THR A 169 9.10 -5.34 5.56
C THR A 169 10.56 -5.45 5.16
N SER A 170 11.44 -5.88 6.08
CA SER A 170 12.86 -6.10 5.79
C SER A 170 13.03 -7.13 4.67
N VAL A 171 12.29 -8.25 4.73
CA VAL A 171 12.30 -9.29 3.68
C VAL A 171 11.85 -8.73 2.33
N ALA A 172 10.86 -7.86 2.31
CA ALA A 172 10.40 -7.21 1.07
C ALA A 172 11.48 -6.32 0.45
N LEU A 173 12.15 -5.50 1.26
CA LEU A 173 13.23 -4.62 0.80
C LEU A 173 14.43 -5.42 0.28
N HIS A 174 14.83 -6.49 0.97
CA HIS A 174 15.86 -7.40 0.49
C HIS A 174 15.45 -8.11 -0.81
N ARG A 175 14.17 -8.50 -0.94
CA ARG A 175 13.64 -9.08 -2.17
C ARG A 175 13.75 -8.09 -3.35
N ILE A 176 13.41 -6.84 -3.12
CA ILE A 176 13.56 -5.77 -4.13
C ILE A 176 15.03 -5.66 -4.57
N ALA A 177 15.95 -5.53 -3.61
CA ALA A 177 17.38 -5.41 -3.90
C ALA A 177 17.89 -6.63 -4.69
N TYR A 178 17.44 -7.83 -4.34
CA TYR A 178 17.76 -9.05 -5.07
C TYR A 178 17.22 -9.05 -6.51
N LEU A 179 15.96 -8.64 -6.71
CA LEU A 179 15.33 -8.59 -8.04
C LEU A 179 16.00 -7.56 -8.96
N LEU A 180 16.33 -6.37 -8.43
CA LEU A 180 17.07 -5.35 -9.17
C LEU A 180 18.44 -5.83 -9.60
N TYR A 181 19.19 -6.43 -8.68
CA TYR A 181 20.52 -6.98 -9.00
C TYR A 181 20.43 -8.06 -10.08
N LYS A 182 19.49 -9.00 -9.93
CA LYS A 182 19.35 -10.14 -10.85
C LYS A 182 18.89 -9.71 -12.25
N HIS A 183 18.02 -8.72 -12.35
CA HIS A 183 17.44 -8.24 -13.60
C HIS A 183 17.97 -6.87 -14.04
N ARG A 184 19.14 -6.45 -13.53
CA ARG A 184 19.74 -5.12 -13.72
C ARG A 184 19.87 -4.65 -15.18
N GLU A 185 19.85 -5.57 -16.15
CA GLU A 185 19.87 -5.24 -17.58
C GLU A 185 18.50 -4.83 -18.13
N LYS A 186 17.42 -5.20 -17.43
CA LYS A 186 16.03 -5.04 -17.89
C LYS A 186 15.17 -4.19 -16.97
N ILE A 187 15.55 -4.05 -15.70
CA ILE A 187 14.74 -3.46 -14.65
C ILE A 187 15.59 -2.48 -13.85
N GLY A 188 15.04 -1.28 -13.63
CA GLY A 188 15.59 -0.26 -12.75
C GLY A 188 14.61 0.14 -11.65
N PRO A 189 15.02 1.02 -10.72
CA PRO A 189 14.18 1.50 -9.62
C PRO A 189 12.81 2.02 -10.04
N GLN A 190 12.72 2.66 -11.22
CA GLN A 190 11.49 3.20 -11.81
C GLN A 190 10.46 2.13 -12.21
N ASN A 191 10.87 0.85 -12.28
CA ASN A 191 9.98 -0.27 -12.62
C ASN A 191 9.40 -0.96 -11.37
N ILE A 192 9.71 -0.47 -10.19
CA ILE A 192 9.24 -0.99 -8.90
C ILE A 192 8.39 0.05 -8.22
N LEU A 193 7.25 -0.38 -7.68
CA LEU A 193 6.34 0.47 -6.93
C LEU A 193 6.03 -0.17 -5.59
N ILE A 194 6.15 0.62 -4.52
CA ILE A 194 5.83 0.19 -3.16
C ILE A 194 4.57 0.93 -2.71
N PHE A 195 3.54 0.16 -2.36
CA PHE A 195 2.37 0.67 -1.65
C PHE A 195 2.60 0.55 -0.16
N SER A 196 2.79 1.69 0.48
CA SER A 196 3.01 1.82 1.92
C SER A 196 1.70 2.09 2.66
N PRO A 197 1.61 1.76 3.96
CA PRO A 197 0.42 2.07 4.75
C PRO A 197 0.22 3.59 4.95
N ASN A 198 1.31 4.35 5.07
CA ASN A 198 1.31 5.80 5.26
C ASN A 198 2.64 6.42 4.78
N ASN A 199 2.71 7.76 4.73
CA ASN A 199 3.89 8.49 4.27
C ASN A 199 5.09 8.40 5.22
N ILE A 200 4.85 8.25 6.52
CA ILE A 200 5.91 8.08 7.53
C ILE A 200 6.74 6.83 7.24
N PHE A 201 6.08 5.77 6.79
CA PHE A 201 6.75 4.53 6.42
C PHE A 201 7.59 4.68 5.13
N ASN A 202 7.23 5.62 4.25
CA ASN A 202 8.03 5.95 3.07
C ASN A 202 9.40 6.51 3.45
N ASP A 203 9.47 7.35 4.47
CA ASP A 203 10.74 7.91 4.95
C ASP A 203 11.66 6.79 5.47
N TYR A 204 11.12 5.86 6.26
CA TYR A 204 11.85 4.69 6.74
C TYR A 204 12.41 3.85 5.58
N ILE A 205 11.62 3.54 4.55
CA ILE A 205 12.07 2.78 3.38
C ILE A 205 13.17 3.54 2.64
N SER A 206 13.04 4.84 2.50
CA SER A 206 14.00 5.71 1.80
C SER A 206 15.38 5.71 2.47
N ASP A 207 15.45 5.45 3.77
CA ASP A 207 16.69 5.33 4.51
C ASP A 207 17.31 3.92 4.40
N VAL A 208 16.49 2.88 4.31
CA VAL A 208 16.96 1.48 4.30
C VAL A 208 17.48 1.05 2.93
N LEU A 209 16.81 1.42 1.84
CA LEU A 209 17.20 1.00 0.49
C LEU A 209 18.64 1.37 0.11
N PRO A 210 19.13 2.59 0.39
CA PRO A 210 20.53 2.95 0.15
C PRO A 210 21.53 2.11 0.96
N GLN A 211 21.14 1.59 2.13
CA GLN A 211 21.98 0.70 2.93
C GLN A 211 22.12 -0.68 2.27
N LEU A 212 21.15 -1.09 1.47
CA LEU A 212 21.18 -2.33 0.68
C LEU A 212 21.91 -2.17 -0.66
N GLY A 213 22.43 -0.98 -0.96
CA GLY A 213 23.17 -0.66 -2.18
C GLY A 213 22.26 -0.32 -3.38
N GLU A 214 21.01 0.05 -3.14
CA GLU A 214 20.04 0.40 -4.18
C GLU A 214 19.65 1.89 -4.12
N ASP A 215 19.24 2.43 -5.27
CA ASP A 215 18.63 3.77 -5.33
C ASP A 215 17.19 3.72 -4.78
N ASN A 216 16.68 4.86 -4.33
CA ASN A 216 15.28 4.98 -3.91
C ASN A 216 14.31 4.73 -5.08
N MET A 217 13.19 4.13 -4.78
CA MET A 217 12.17 3.68 -5.72
C MET A 217 10.91 4.52 -5.62
N CYS A 218 10.01 4.31 -6.58
CA CYS A 218 8.69 4.92 -6.52
C CYS A 218 7.91 4.33 -5.33
N GLN A 219 7.46 5.21 -4.46
CA GLN A 219 6.62 4.89 -3.31
C GLN A 219 5.33 5.69 -3.41
N THR A 220 4.23 5.11 -2.96
CA THR A 220 2.93 5.77 -2.89
C THR A 220 2.05 5.08 -1.86
N THR A 221 0.98 5.76 -1.45
CA THR A 221 -0.10 5.15 -0.69
C THR A 221 -1.32 4.91 -1.60
N PHE A 222 -2.21 4.00 -1.20
CA PHE A 222 -3.46 3.82 -1.96
C PHE A 222 -4.30 5.11 -1.96
N LYS A 223 -4.25 5.88 -0.87
CA LYS A 223 -4.86 7.20 -0.72
C LYS A 223 -4.37 8.16 -1.80
N GLU A 224 -3.07 8.36 -1.93
CA GLU A 224 -2.47 9.27 -2.93
C GLU A 224 -2.87 8.86 -4.36
N TYR A 225 -2.82 7.56 -4.64
CA TYR A 225 -3.26 7.04 -5.94
C TYR A 225 -4.74 7.37 -6.20
N MET A 226 -5.60 7.13 -5.21
CA MET A 226 -7.04 7.41 -5.29
C MET A 226 -7.32 8.90 -5.49
N HIS A 227 -6.64 9.78 -4.74
CA HIS A 227 -6.76 11.25 -4.89
C HIS A 227 -6.39 11.69 -6.30
N LYS A 228 -5.27 11.23 -6.81
CA LYS A 228 -4.81 11.55 -8.17
C LYS A 228 -5.80 11.06 -9.24
N ALA A 229 -6.42 9.91 -9.04
CA ALA A 229 -7.34 9.32 -10.00
C ALA A 229 -8.75 9.93 -9.96
N LEU A 230 -9.29 10.24 -8.79
CA LEU A 230 -10.65 10.75 -8.62
C LEU A 230 -10.75 12.27 -8.68
N GLY A 231 -9.75 12.97 -8.16
CA GLY A 231 -9.74 14.44 -8.04
C GLY A 231 -10.59 14.97 -6.88
N ASN A 232 -10.43 16.26 -6.59
CA ASN A 232 -11.02 16.92 -5.41
C ASN A 232 -12.56 17.04 -5.41
N GLU A 233 -13.21 16.80 -6.54
CA GLU A 233 -14.68 16.85 -6.61
C GLU A 233 -15.34 15.66 -5.89
N ILE A 234 -14.65 14.50 -5.88
CA ILE A 234 -15.14 13.24 -5.30
C ILE A 234 -14.56 13.00 -3.92
N ILE A 235 -13.26 13.32 -3.74
CA ILE A 235 -12.60 13.15 -2.44
C ILE A 235 -13.15 14.19 -1.46
N LYS A 236 -13.88 13.74 -0.45
CA LYS A 236 -14.53 14.57 0.57
C LYS A 236 -14.24 14.15 2.00
N GLU A 237 -13.91 12.89 2.20
CA GLU A 237 -13.58 12.33 3.51
C GLU A 237 -12.25 11.57 3.42
N GLU A 238 -11.41 11.79 4.41
CA GLU A 238 -10.12 11.13 4.55
C GLU A 238 -10.23 9.88 5.44
N TYR A 239 -9.25 8.97 5.32
CA TYR A 239 -9.22 7.75 6.12
C TYR A 239 -9.22 8.03 7.64
N CYS A 240 -8.44 9.03 8.07
CA CYS A 240 -8.36 9.42 9.48
C CYS A 240 -9.71 9.94 10.01
N GLU A 241 -10.44 10.70 9.20
CA GLU A 241 -11.78 11.21 9.56
C GLU A 241 -12.78 10.06 9.71
N MET A 242 -12.75 9.09 8.79
CA MET A 242 -13.58 7.88 8.89
C MET A 242 -13.23 7.08 10.15
N MET A 243 -11.94 6.88 10.46
CA MET A 243 -11.52 6.14 11.65
C MET A 243 -11.93 6.85 12.93
N GLU A 244 -11.75 8.17 13.01
CA GLU A 244 -12.20 8.96 14.15
C GLU A 244 -13.71 8.82 14.35
N TYR A 245 -14.50 8.90 13.25
CA TYR A 245 -15.95 8.68 13.29
C TYR A 245 -16.30 7.28 13.81
N ILE A 246 -15.67 6.22 13.30
CA ILE A 246 -15.92 4.84 13.75
C ILE A 246 -15.65 4.66 15.23
N LEU A 247 -14.59 5.30 15.76
CA LEU A 247 -14.13 5.09 17.13
C LEU A 247 -14.79 6.00 18.15
N SER A 248 -15.30 7.19 17.74
CA SER A 248 -15.81 8.20 18.65
C SER A 248 -17.32 8.45 18.56
N SER A 249 -17.96 8.16 17.41
CA SER A 249 -19.34 8.59 17.14
C SER A 249 -20.42 7.52 17.37
N LYS A 250 -20.18 6.52 18.21
CA LYS A 250 -21.10 5.38 18.44
C LYS A 250 -22.51 5.77 18.87
N ASN A 251 -22.68 6.94 19.48
CA ASN A 251 -23.94 7.45 19.98
C ASN A 251 -24.71 8.35 18.97
N GLU A 252 -24.16 8.57 17.77
CA GLU A 252 -24.83 9.34 16.74
C GLU A 252 -25.96 8.53 16.07
N ASP A 253 -27.04 9.17 15.71
CA ASP A 253 -28.23 8.53 15.14
C ASP A 253 -27.91 7.77 13.82
N SER A 254 -27.04 8.33 12.98
CA SER A 254 -26.64 7.74 11.68
C SER A 254 -25.49 6.74 11.77
N TYR A 255 -24.98 6.44 12.96
CA TYR A 255 -23.80 5.58 13.13
C TYR A 255 -24.05 4.16 12.62
N LYS A 256 -25.20 3.58 12.99
CA LYS A 256 -25.55 2.19 12.63
C LYS A 256 -25.68 2.01 11.11
N GLU A 257 -26.34 2.93 10.46
CA GLU A 257 -26.54 2.92 9.01
C GLU A 257 -25.20 3.06 8.29
N ARG A 258 -24.34 3.92 8.79
CA ARG A 258 -23.02 4.09 8.22
C ARG A 258 -22.14 2.86 8.41
N ILE A 259 -22.13 2.23 9.59
CA ILE A 259 -21.39 0.97 9.80
C ILE A 259 -21.90 -0.14 8.90
N LYS A 260 -23.21 -0.24 8.68
CA LYS A 260 -23.80 -1.15 7.70
C LYS A 260 -23.28 -0.86 6.29
N SER A 261 -23.23 0.42 5.90
CA SER A 261 -22.68 0.86 4.61
C SER A 261 -21.21 0.46 4.44
N ILE A 262 -20.36 0.73 5.44
CA ILE A 262 -18.95 0.36 5.42
C ILE A 262 -18.78 -1.16 5.27
N LYS A 263 -19.44 -1.95 6.11
CA LYS A 263 -19.37 -3.42 6.07
C LYS A 263 -19.77 -3.99 4.70
N PHE A 264 -20.92 -3.55 4.19
CA PHE A 264 -21.42 -4.01 2.89
C PHE A 264 -20.47 -3.63 1.75
N LYS A 265 -20.07 -2.35 1.66
CA LYS A 265 -19.23 -1.84 0.56
C LYS A 265 -17.79 -2.37 0.61
N SER A 266 -17.33 -2.84 1.77
CA SER A 266 -16.04 -3.50 1.94
C SER A 266 -16.09 -5.00 1.65
N SER A 267 -17.29 -5.57 1.44
CA SER A 267 -17.48 -7.00 1.26
C SER A 267 -17.13 -7.49 -0.14
N LYS A 268 -16.84 -8.80 -0.25
CA LYS A 268 -16.69 -9.47 -1.54
C LYS A 268 -17.97 -9.48 -2.37
N GLN A 269 -19.13 -9.51 -1.71
CA GLN A 269 -20.43 -9.46 -2.38
C GLN A 269 -20.60 -8.15 -3.15
N PHE A 270 -20.25 -7.04 -2.53
CA PHE A 270 -20.33 -5.73 -3.20
C PHE A 270 -19.34 -5.64 -4.38
N LEU A 271 -18.13 -6.19 -4.25
CA LEU A 271 -17.22 -6.33 -5.39
C LEU A 271 -17.86 -7.11 -6.55
N ASN A 272 -18.53 -8.23 -6.27
CA ASN A 272 -19.21 -9.02 -7.29
C ASN A 272 -20.37 -8.24 -7.94
N ILE A 273 -21.12 -7.50 -7.14
CA ILE A 273 -22.17 -6.60 -7.66
C ILE A 273 -21.57 -5.56 -8.61
N LEU A 274 -20.45 -4.94 -8.22
CA LEU A 274 -19.78 -3.96 -9.09
C LEU A 274 -19.26 -4.59 -10.40
N LYS A 275 -18.75 -5.81 -10.36
CA LYS A 275 -18.33 -6.57 -11.55
C LYS A 275 -19.51 -6.80 -12.51
N GLU A 276 -20.61 -7.32 -12.00
CA GLU A 276 -21.82 -7.57 -12.79
C GLU A 276 -22.46 -6.27 -13.29
N TYR A 277 -22.39 -5.21 -12.49
CA TYR A 277 -22.91 -3.91 -12.90
C TYR A 277 -22.11 -3.32 -14.06
N VAL A 278 -20.79 -3.46 -14.09
CA VAL A 278 -19.94 -3.07 -15.24
C VAL A 278 -20.36 -3.83 -16.49
N ILE A 279 -20.54 -5.15 -16.39
CA ILE A 279 -21.02 -6.00 -17.52
C ILE A 279 -22.42 -5.56 -17.99
N TYR A 280 -23.31 -5.25 -17.05
CA TYR A 280 -24.65 -4.73 -17.37
C TYR A 280 -24.56 -3.41 -18.14
N LEU A 281 -23.75 -2.44 -17.68
CA LEU A 281 -23.58 -1.14 -18.33
C LEU A 281 -23.03 -1.24 -19.76
N GLU A 282 -22.12 -2.18 -20.01
CA GLU A 282 -21.55 -2.41 -21.32
C GLU A 282 -22.58 -2.95 -22.33
N LYS A 283 -23.58 -3.71 -21.84
CA LYS A 283 -24.64 -4.34 -22.64
C LYS A 283 -25.95 -3.53 -22.66
N LYS A 284 -26.08 -2.56 -21.76
CA LYS A 284 -27.30 -1.77 -21.59
C LYS A 284 -27.59 -0.98 -22.84
N ASN A 285 -28.80 -1.15 -23.38
CA ASN A 285 -29.34 -0.28 -24.43
C ASN A 285 -29.45 1.14 -23.90
N ARG A 286 -28.98 2.09 -24.68
CA ARG A 286 -29.15 3.52 -24.44
C ARG A 286 -30.21 4.04 -25.36
N ASP A 287 -31.02 4.96 -24.86
CA ASP A 287 -32.05 5.61 -25.63
C ASP A 287 -31.45 6.73 -26.51
N PHE A 288 -30.90 6.31 -27.66
CA PHE A 288 -30.36 7.23 -28.63
C PHE A 288 -31.50 7.82 -29.46
N LYS A 289 -31.40 9.11 -29.77
CA LYS A 289 -32.38 9.85 -30.60
C LYS A 289 -31.78 10.23 -31.94
N ASP A 290 -32.65 10.41 -32.92
CA ASP A 290 -32.25 10.97 -34.20
C ASP A 290 -31.70 12.38 -34.03
N ILE A 291 -30.58 12.69 -34.64
CA ILE A 291 -30.03 14.05 -34.65
C ILE A 291 -30.49 14.74 -35.95
N ILE A 292 -31.31 15.76 -35.81
CA ILE A 292 -31.88 16.49 -36.90
C ILE A 292 -31.49 17.98 -36.82
N PHE A 293 -31.01 18.54 -37.93
CA PHE A 293 -30.69 19.97 -38.05
C PHE A 293 -31.46 20.60 -39.21
N LYS A 294 -32.31 21.59 -38.90
CA LYS A 294 -33.14 22.30 -39.90
C LYS A 294 -33.94 21.37 -40.84
N GLY A 295 -34.47 20.27 -40.28
CA GLY A 295 -35.25 19.27 -41.03
C GLY A 295 -34.39 18.21 -41.74
N ASN A 296 -33.07 18.35 -41.77
CA ASN A 296 -32.17 17.35 -42.34
C ASN A 296 -31.75 16.36 -41.26
N LEU A 297 -31.92 15.08 -41.53
CA LEU A 297 -31.43 14.00 -40.68
C LEU A 297 -29.90 13.92 -40.81
N ILE A 298 -29.19 14.21 -39.72
CA ILE A 298 -27.70 14.11 -39.65
C ILE A 298 -27.29 12.67 -39.48
N ILE A 299 -27.91 11.99 -38.50
CA ILE A 299 -27.70 10.58 -38.20
C ILE A 299 -28.93 10.03 -37.46
N SER A 300 -29.36 8.84 -37.81
CA SER A 300 -30.49 8.18 -37.17
C SER A 300 -30.10 7.48 -35.87
N SER A 301 -31.03 7.33 -34.95
CA SER A 301 -30.87 6.56 -33.71
C SER A 301 -30.42 5.12 -33.95
N LYS A 302 -30.86 4.51 -35.07
CA LYS A 302 -30.44 3.18 -35.49
C LYS A 302 -28.96 3.13 -35.87
N GLU A 303 -28.48 4.09 -36.65
CA GLU A 303 -27.05 4.19 -37.02
C GLU A 303 -26.18 4.46 -35.78
N ILE A 304 -26.67 5.32 -34.86
CA ILE A 304 -25.99 5.58 -33.59
C ILE A 304 -25.85 4.27 -32.77
N GLN A 305 -26.92 3.47 -32.69
CA GLN A 305 -26.86 2.15 -32.02
C GLN A 305 -25.90 1.19 -32.70
N GLU A 306 -25.88 1.16 -34.05
CA GLU A 306 -24.93 0.31 -34.79
C GLU A 306 -23.47 0.72 -34.52
N LEU A 307 -23.15 1.99 -34.57
CA LEU A 307 -21.85 2.51 -34.21
C LEU A 307 -21.49 2.14 -32.75
N TYR A 308 -22.42 2.33 -31.82
CA TYR A 308 -22.18 2.10 -30.39
C TYR A 308 -21.91 0.62 -30.07
N PHE A 309 -22.69 -0.32 -30.64
CA PHE A 309 -22.58 -1.74 -30.31
C PHE A 309 -21.64 -2.54 -31.22
N LYS A 310 -21.60 -2.22 -32.51
CA LYS A 310 -20.81 -2.98 -33.49
C LYS A 310 -19.43 -2.36 -33.67
N ASP A 311 -19.35 -1.11 -34.10
CA ASP A 311 -18.08 -0.51 -34.50
C ASP A 311 -17.21 -0.16 -33.28
N TYR A 312 -17.81 0.44 -32.26
CA TYR A 312 -17.13 0.84 -31.04
C TYR A 312 -17.33 -0.14 -29.88
N GLY A 313 -18.05 -1.25 -30.09
CA GLY A 313 -18.39 -2.22 -29.06
C GLY A 313 -17.20 -2.86 -28.36
N HIS A 314 -16.05 -2.89 -29.01
CA HIS A 314 -14.77 -3.39 -28.48
C HIS A 314 -14.07 -2.39 -27.51
N LEU A 315 -14.51 -1.13 -27.47
CA LEU A 315 -13.95 -0.09 -26.61
C LEU A 315 -14.63 -0.07 -25.25
N PRO A 316 -13.91 0.34 -24.18
CA PRO A 316 -14.53 0.62 -22.87
C PRO A 316 -15.61 1.72 -22.98
N LEU A 317 -16.60 1.68 -22.10
CA LEU A 317 -17.81 2.51 -22.17
C LEU A 317 -17.51 4.00 -22.39
N LYS A 318 -16.63 4.60 -21.62
CA LYS A 318 -16.27 6.03 -21.76
C LYS A 318 -15.70 6.34 -23.14
N ARG A 319 -14.74 5.54 -23.59
CA ARG A 319 -14.10 5.71 -24.92
C ARG A 319 -15.09 5.51 -26.05
N ARG A 320 -16.03 4.57 -25.88
CA ARG A 320 -17.12 4.31 -26.83
C ARG A 320 -18.00 5.55 -26.99
N LEU A 321 -18.39 6.18 -25.89
CA LEU A 321 -19.20 7.40 -25.91
C LEU A 321 -18.44 8.62 -26.46
N GLU A 322 -17.15 8.75 -26.14
CA GLU A 322 -16.29 9.80 -26.70
C GLU A 322 -16.19 9.67 -28.23
N LYS A 323 -15.91 8.45 -28.74
CA LYS A 323 -15.83 8.19 -30.18
C LYS A 323 -17.15 8.42 -30.90
N LEU A 324 -18.23 8.05 -30.25
CA LEU A 324 -19.59 8.32 -30.79
C LEU A 324 -19.84 9.82 -30.88
N ARG A 325 -19.51 10.59 -29.85
CA ARG A 325 -19.60 12.05 -29.84
C ARG A 325 -18.79 12.68 -30.95
N GLU A 326 -17.51 12.31 -31.06
CA GLU A 326 -16.63 12.79 -32.11
C GLU A 326 -17.21 12.53 -33.50
N ARG A 327 -17.77 11.34 -33.75
CA ARG A 327 -18.37 10.97 -35.03
C ARG A 327 -19.60 11.80 -35.35
N ILE A 328 -20.51 12.00 -34.40
CA ILE A 328 -21.74 12.77 -34.59
C ILE A 328 -21.41 14.25 -34.85
N LEU A 329 -20.48 14.82 -34.09
CA LEU A 329 -20.03 16.21 -34.28
C LEU A 329 -19.36 16.40 -35.63
N TYR A 330 -18.55 15.44 -36.09
CA TYR A 330 -17.95 15.48 -37.41
C TYR A 330 -18.99 15.48 -38.55
N LEU A 331 -20.04 14.65 -38.42
CA LEU A 331 -21.14 14.66 -39.39
C LEU A 331 -21.90 16.01 -39.40
N LEU A 332 -22.12 16.58 -38.22
CA LEU A 332 -22.78 17.88 -38.06
C LEU A 332 -21.99 19.03 -38.69
N GLU A 333 -20.65 18.98 -38.66
CA GLU A 333 -19.76 20.02 -39.22
C GLU A 333 -20.02 20.29 -40.73
N THR A 334 -20.35 19.25 -41.50
CA THR A 334 -20.68 19.42 -42.93
C THR A 334 -21.95 20.24 -43.12
N TYR A 335 -22.96 19.97 -42.31
CA TYR A 335 -24.23 20.74 -42.36
C TYR A 335 -24.07 22.16 -41.80
N GLU A 336 -23.22 22.35 -40.80
CA GLU A 336 -22.81 23.65 -40.26
C GLU A 336 -22.18 24.54 -41.35
N LYS A 337 -21.21 23.99 -42.10
CA LYS A 337 -20.54 24.71 -43.20
C LYS A 337 -21.51 25.15 -44.30
N ASN A 338 -22.40 24.25 -44.72
CA ASN A 338 -23.41 24.56 -45.71
C ASN A 338 -24.37 25.68 -45.21
N ARG A 339 -24.79 25.57 -43.95
CA ARG A 339 -25.67 26.57 -43.35
C ARG A 339 -25.03 27.95 -43.19
N VAL A 340 -23.73 28.00 -42.88
CA VAL A 340 -22.98 29.26 -42.86
C VAL A 340 -22.99 29.92 -44.26
N GLY A 341 -22.88 29.14 -45.35
CA GLY A 341 -23.00 29.65 -46.71
C GLY A 341 -24.39 30.23 -47.00
N GLU A 342 -25.45 29.49 -46.65
CA GLU A 342 -26.83 29.97 -46.81
C GLU A 342 -27.09 31.28 -46.05
N VAL A 343 -26.73 31.35 -44.79
CA VAL A 343 -26.87 32.56 -43.96
C VAL A 343 -26.05 33.72 -44.48
N ALA A 344 -24.85 33.44 -45.02
CA ALA A 344 -24.04 34.49 -45.65
C ALA A 344 -24.65 35.05 -46.91
N GLU A 345 -25.31 34.22 -47.74
CA GLU A 345 -26.07 34.67 -48.91
C GLU A 345 -27.32 35.49 -48.48
N ASP A 346 -28.04 35.05 -47.45
CA ASP A 346 -29.19 35.77 -46.90
C ASP A 346 -28.74 37.16 -46.40
N ILE A 347 -27.65 37.27 -45.66
CA ILE A 347 -27.12 38.55 -45.16
C ILE A 347 -26.73 39.46 -46.36
N LYS A 348 -26.06 38.94 -47.37
CA LYS A 348 -25.71 39.69 -48.59
C LYS A 348 -26.94 40.24 -49.32
N ASN A 349 -28.01 39.48 -49.38
CA ASN A 349 -29.24 39.85 -50.08
C ASN A 349 -30.08 40.89 -49.33
N TYR A 350 -30.01 40.91 -47.98
CA TYR A 350 -30.84 41.79 -47.14
C TYR A 350 -30.08 42.95 -46.47
N SER A 351 -28.75 43.03 -46.57
CA SER A 351 -27.96 44.10 -46.01
C SER A 351 -27.11 44.83 -47.07
N SER A 352 -26.89 46.14 -46.89
CA SER A 352 -26.00 46.95 -47.71
C SER A 352 -24.51 46.76 -47.34
N GLN A 353 -24.18 45.75 -46.52
CA GLN A 353 -22.85 45.46 -46.07
C GLN A 353 -22.06 44.68 -47.14
N ASN A 354 -20.93 45.23 -47.59
CA ASN A 354 -20.10 44.64 -48.64
C ASN A 354 -18.79 43.99 -48.07
N ASP A 355 -18.60 43.99 -46.75
CA ASP A 355 -17.45 43.34 -46.14
C ASP A 355 -17.67 41.87 -45.95
N GLU A 356 -17.02 41.06 -46.81
CA GLU A 356 -17.15 39.59 -46.78
C GLU A 356 -16.67 38.96 -45.48
N THR A 357 -15.66 39.57 -44.80
CA THR A 357 -15.13 39.05 -43.55
C THR A 357 -16.12 39.24 -42.39
N GLU A 358 -16.83 40.37 -42.36
CA GLU A 358 -17.84 40.66 -41.35
C GLU A 358 -19.12 39.84 -41.56
N ILE A 359 -19.55 39.68 -42.84
CA ILE A 359 -20.66 38.81 -43.20
C ILE A 359 -20.41 37.37 -42.75
N LEU A 360 -19.21 36.82 -43.04
CA LEU A 360 -18.85 35.47 -42.64
C LEU A 360 -18.80 35.32 -41.10
N LYS A 361 -18.35 36.32 -40.38
CA LYS A 361 -18.28 36.32 -38.92
C LYS A 361 -19.71 36.34 -38.32
N GLN A 362 -20.59 37.16 -38.85
CA GLN A 362 -22.00 37.22 -38.43
C GLN A 362 -22.71 35.89 -38.74
N SER A 363 -22.52 35.32 -39.93
CA SER A 363 -23.10 34.05 -40.33
C SER A 363 -22.68 32.91 -39.42
N LYS A 364 -21.39 32.82 -39.11
CA LYS A 364 -20.86 31.85 -38.14
C LYS A 364 -21.48 32.01 -36.73
N SER A 365 -21.69 33.26 -36.29
CA SER A 365 -22.31 33.53 -35.00
C SER A 365 -23.77 33.08 -34.94
N VAL A 366 -24.53 33.32 -36.02
CA VAL A 366 -25.95 32.89 -36.14
C VAL A 366 -26.00 31.36 -36.12
N VAL A 367 -25.22 30.69 -36.98
CA VAL A 367 -25.25 29.23 -37.08
C VAL A 367 -24.77 28.57 -35.79
N LYS A 368 -23.78 29.13 -35.12
CA LYS A 368 -23.33 28.65 -33.80
C LYS A 368 -24.44 28.68 -32.76
N ASN A 369 -25.28 29.70 -32.77
CA ASN A 369 -26.46 29.77 -31.90
C ASN A 369 -27.53 28.73 -32.27
N GLU A 370 -27.76 28.50 -33.57
CA GLU A 370 -28.72 27.49 -34.05
C GLU A 370 -28.29 26.06 -33.66
N ILE A 371 -26.99 25.76 -33.70
CA ILE A 371 -26.47 24.42 -33.41
C ILE A 371 -26.31 24.15 -31.91
N LYS A 372 -26.31 25.21 -31.07
CA LYS A 372 -26.04 25.09 -29.63
C LYS A 372 -26.95 24.08 -28.91
N SER A 373 -28.24 24.05 -29.26
CA SER A 373 -29.18 23.09 -28.67
C SER A 373 -28.89 21.65 -29.05
N ILE A 374 -28.51 21.41 -30.32
CA ILE A 374 -28.17 20.07 -30.85
C ILE A 374 -26.88 19.57 -30.22
N CYS A 375 -25.86 20.44 -30.14
CA CYS A 375 -24.61 20.09 -29.44
C CYS A 375 -24.89 19.72 -27.97
N SER A 376 -25.76 20.49 -27.28
CA SER A 376 -26.14 20.16 -25.90
C SER A 376 -26.83 18.80 -25.80
N GLU A 377 -27.68 18.44 -26.77
CA GLU A 377 -28.33 17.12 -26.82
C GLU A 377 -27.32 16.00 -27.08
N ILE A 378 -26.38 16.18 -28.02
CA ILE A 378 -25.31 15.23 -28.30
C ILE A 378 -24.46 15.01 -27.05
N TYR A 379 -24.04 16.08 -26.36
CA TYR A 379 -23.27 15.99 -25.12
C TYR A 379 -24.04 15.23 -24.03
N LYS A 380 -25.32 15.54 -23.79
CA LYS A 380 -26.17 14.83 -22.82
C LYS A 380 -26.30 13.35 -23.13
N MET A 381 -26.55 13.01 -24.43
CA MET A 381 -26.73 11.64 -24.89
C MET A 381 -25.41 10.79 -24.75
N THR A 382 -24.28 11.46 -24.87
CA THR A 382 -22.93 10.83 -24.81
C THR A 382 -22.19 11.17 -23.52
N ASP A 383 -22.88 11.65 -22.51
CA ASP A 383 -22.29 12.00 -21.23
C ASP A 383 -21.85 10.75 -20.44
N PHE A 384 -20.76 10.92 -19.72
CA PHE A 384 -20.19 9.92 -18.84
C PHE A 384 -19.96 10.57 -17.47
N ASN A 385 -20.95 10.46 -16.61
CA ASN A 385 -20.84 10.92 -15.23
C ASN A 385 -20.78 9.72 -14.29
N ILE A 386 -19.64 9.55 -13.60
CA ILE A 386 -19.42 8.41 -12.73
C ILE A 386 -20.33 8.45 -11.48
N ILE A 387 -20.70 9.65 -11.02
CA ILE A 387 -21.58 9.83 -9.87
C ILE A 387 -23.00 9.37 -10.23
N ASP A 388 -23.49 9.73 -11.42
CA ASP A 388 -24.81 9.29 -11.88
C ASP A 388 -24.86 7.78 -12.10
N ILE A 389 -23.77 7.20 -12.62
CA ILE A 389 -23.60 5.74 -12.75
C ILE A 389 -23.65 5.07 -11.37
N TYR A 390 -22.95 5.61 -10.39
CA TYR A 390 -22.95 5.07 -9.02
C TYR A 390 -24.32 5.20 -8.35
N LYS A 391 -24.99 6.33 -8.57
CA LYS A 391 -26.36 6.55 -8.12
C LYS A 391 -27.34 5.54 -8.73
N GLU A 392 -27.26 5.30 -10.05
CA GLU A 392 -28.08 4.32 -10.75
C GLU A 392 -27.93 2.91 -10.18
N LEU A 393 -26.71 2.52 -9.78
CA LEU A 393 -26.48 1.23 -9.13
C LEU A 393 -27.35 1.07 -7.88
N PHE A 394 -27.34 2.08 -6.99
CA PHE A 394 -28.10 2.01 -5.74
C PHE A 394 -29.61 2.19 -5.96
N GLU A 395 -30.05 2.96 -6.94
CA GLU A 395 -31.45 3.03 -7.32
C GLU A 395 -32.04 1.69 -7.78
N ASN A 396 -31.21 0.84 -8.39
CA ASN A 396 -31.57 -0.46 -8.95
C ASN A 396 -30.86 -1.64 -8.29
N LEU A 397 -30.47 -1.53 -7.03
CA LEU A 397 -29.65 -2.55 -6.35
C LEU A 397 -30.33 -3.93 -6.27
N GLU A 398 -31.67 -3.97 -6.25
CA GLU A 398 -32.48 -5.19 -6.27
C GLU A 398 -32.24 -6.07 -7.50
N ARG A 399 -31.77 -5.54 -8.61
CA ARG A 399 -31.39 -6.34 -9.81
C ARG A 399 -30.26 -7.32 -9.53
N PHE A 400 -29.47 -7.05 -8.52
CA PHE A 400 -28.29 -7.85 -8.13
C PHE A 400 -28.55 -8.66 -6.87
N SER A 401 -29.82 -8.81 -6.44
CA SER A 401 -30.21 -9.53 -5.23
C SER A 401 -29.69 -10.97 -5.17
N THR A 402 -29.57 -11.64 -6.33
CA THR A 402 -29.02 -13.00 -6.41
C THR A 402 -27.55 -13.12 -6.01
N LEU A 403 -26.81 -12.01 -5.99
CA LEU A 403 -25.41 -11.94 -5.56
C LEU A 403 -25.28 -11.59 -4.07
N ILE A 404 -26.39 -11.19 -3.45
CA ILE A 404 -26.45 -10.86 -2.03
C ILE A 404 -26.78 -12.14 -1.27
N ILE A 405 -25.86 -12.56 -0.40
CA ILE A 405 -26.06 -13.76 0.40
C ILE A 405 -26.95 -13.47 1.62
N SER A 406 -27.43 -14.52 2.26
CA SER A 406 -28.35 -14.47 3.41
C SER A 406 -27.84 -13.73 4.66
N GLU A 407 -26.59 -13.30 4.66
CA GLU A 407 -26.00 -12.47 5.72
C GLU A 407 -26.59 -11.05 5.72
N TYR A 408 -27.05 -10.57 4.55
CA TYR A 408 -27.65 -9.25 4.36
C TYR A 408 -29.10 -9.41 3.96
N ASP A 409 -30.02 -9.19 4.91
CA ASP A 409 -31.45 -9.21 4.61
C ASP A 409 -31.91 -7.95 3.84
N ASP A 410 -33.14 -7.99 3.37
CA ASP A 410 -33.69 -6.89 2.56
C ASP A 410 -33.77 -5.56 3.34
N GLU A 411 -33.97 -5.60 4.66
CA GLU A 411 -33.99 -4.42 5.51
C GLU A 411 -32.60 -3.77 5.58
N TYR A 412 -31.57 -4.59 5.82
CA TYR A 412 -30.17 -4.16 5.81
C TYR A 412 -29.79 -3.48 4.49
N ILE A 413 -30.12 -4.11 3.36
CA ILE A 413 -29.80 -3.59 2.03
C ILE A 413 -30.55 -2.30 1.74
N ASN A 414 -31.80 -2.19 2.15
CA ASN A 414 -32.57 -0.97 1.99
C ASN A 414 -32.00 0.19 2.82
N GLU A 415 -31.54 -0.04 4.05
CA GLU A 415 -30.88 1.00 4.86
C GLU A 415 -29.58 1.48 4.17
N VAL A 416 -28.74 0.57 3.70
CA VAL A 416 -27.52 0.92 2.96
C VAL A 416 -27.84 1.72 1.70
N LYS A 417 -28.87 1.32 0.94
CA LYS A 417 -29.37 2.01 -0.25
C LYS A 417 -29.79 3.44 0.09
N PHE A 418 -30.68 3.61 1.05
CA PHE A 418 -31.18 4.93 1.46
C PHE A 418 -30.06 5.84 1.94
N TYR A 419 -29.22 5.35 2.85
CA TYR A 419 -28.09 6.10 3.37
C TYR A 419 -27.17 6.58 2.23
N THR A 420 -26.82 5.69 1.30
CA THR A 420 -25.93 6.03 0.19
C THR A 420 -26.54 7.07 -0.76
N LEU A 421 -27.81 6.91 -1.10
CA LEU A 421 -28.51 7.86 -1.98
C LEU A 421 -28.65 9.26 -1.34
N GLU A 422 -28.82 9.34 -0.02
CA GLU A 422 -28.85 10.60 0.72
C GLU A 422 -27.48 11.28 0.73
N MET A 423 -26.38 10.51 0.93
CA MET A 423 -25.02 11.03 0.86
C MET A 423 -24.70 11.57 -0.54
N ILE A 424 -25.05 10.84 -1.60
CA ILE A 424 -24.85 11.29 -2.99
C ILE A 424 -25.65 12.58 -3.25
N LYS A 425 -26.91 12.66 -2.81
CA LYS A 425 -27.74 13.85 -2.95
C LYS A 425 -27.12 15.07 -2.25
N SER A 426 -26.52 14.86 -1.10
CA SER A 426 -25.84 15.89 -0.32
C SER A 426 -24.43 16.21 -0.83
N LYS A 427 -23.98 15.54 -1.92
CA LYS A 427 -22.61 15.60 -2.46
C LYS A 427 -21.53 15.28 -1.42
N LYS A 428 -21.86 14.40 -0.51
CA LYS A 428 -20.94 13.83 0.47
C LYS A 428 -20.60 12.42 0.00
N PHE A 429 -19.31 12.15 -0.22
CA PHE A 429 -18.83 10.83 -0.58
C PHE A 429 -17.98 10.33 0.56
N ASN A 430 -18.51 9.34 1.27
CA ASN A 430 -17.80 8.69 2.35
C ASN A 430 -16.57 7.93 1.81
N TYR A 431 -15.61 7.63 2.67
CA TYR A 431 -14.36 6.99 2.26
C TYR A 431 -14.59 5.65 1.54
N GLU A 432 -15.54 4.83 2.00
CA GLU A 432 -15.90 3.56 1.37
C GLU A 432 -16.54 3.73 -0.03
N ASP A 433 -17.24 4.85 -0.30
CA ASP A 433 -17.83 5.15 -1.63
C ASP A 433 -16.74 5.47 -2.65
N GLN A 434 -15.68 6.12 -2.24
CA GLN A 434 -14.58 6.53 -3.11
C GLN A 434 -13.91 5.34 -3.78
N HIS A 435 -13.80 4.20 -3.10
CA HIS A 435 -13.25 2.97 -3.68
C HIS A 435 -14.14 2.42 -4.79
N ALA A 436 -15.46 2.44 -4.61
CA ALA A 436 -16.40 1.99 -5.63
C ALA A 436 -16.36 2.91 -6.86
N LEU A 437 -16.32 4.23 -6.64
CA LEU A 437 -16.18 5.22 -7.71
C LEU A 437 -14.88 5.05 -8.48
N LEU A 438 -13.75 4.78 -7.77
CA LEU A 438 -12.47 4.49 -8.39
C LEU A 438 -12.52 3.22 -9.25
N TYR A 439 -13.13 2.15 -8.75
CA TYR A 439 -13.31 0.90 -9.48
C TYR A 439 -14.13 1.08 -10.76
N LEU A 440 -15.28 1.75 -10.65
CA LEU A 440 -16.16 2.02 -11.78
C LEU A 440 -15.47 2.91 -12.82
N LYS A 441 -14.80 3.98 -12.38
CA LYS A 441 -14.03 4.88 -13.25
C LYS A 441 -12.95 4.12 -14.03
N GLY A 442 -12.22 3.24 -13.34
CA GLY A 442 -11.17 2.42 -13.95
C GLY A 442 -11.72 1.36 -14.92
N SER A 443 -12.78 0.66 -14.52
CA SER A 443 -13.37 -0.42 -15.31
C SER A 443 -14.07 0.09 -16.56
N LEU A 444 -14.65 1.27 -16.50
CA LEU A 444 -15.37 1.88 -17.62
C LEU A 444 -14.46 2.70 -18.57
N GLY A 445 -13.14 2.71 -18.33
CA GLY A 445 -12.15 3.15 -19.30
C GLY A 445 -11.47 4.48 -19.09
N ASP A 446 -11.47 5.00 -17.86
CA ASP A 446 -10.86 6.31 -17.53
C ASP A 446 -9.50 6.23 -16.85
N ILE A 447 -9.09 5.05 -16.36
CA ILE A 447 -7.78 4.86 -15.71
C ILE A 447 -6.85 4.11 -16.65
N LEU A 448 -5.68 4.70 -16.91
CA LEU A 448 -4.62 4.09 -17.71
C LEU A 448 -3.95 2.97 -16.92
N LYS A 449 -3.72 1.81 -17.56
CA LYS A 449 -2.85 0.77 -17.03
C LYS A 449 -1.43 1.31 -16.91
N ILE A 450 -0.77 1.03 -15.81
CA ILE A 450 0.61 1.44 -15.58
C ILE A 450 1.53 0.32 -16.06
N SER A 451 1.91 0.36 -17.33
CA SER A 451 2.67 -0.72 -17.99
C SER A 451 4.16 -0.73 -17.65
N GLU A 452 4.71 0.37 -17.16
CA GLU A 452 6.13 0.51 -16.87
C GLU A 452 6.54 -0.22 -15.57
N ILE A 453 5.61 -0.41 -14.65
CA ILE A 453 5.84 -1.12 -13.39
C ILE A 453 5.90 -2.63 -13.65
N LYS A 454 6.95 -3.27 -13.16
CA LYS A 454 7.22 -4.71 -13.28
C LYS A 454 7.06 -5.46 -11.95
N TYR A 455 7.30 -4.77 -10.85
CA TYR A 455 7.15 -5.29 -9.49
C TYR A 455 6.37 -4.32 -8.63
N VAL A 456 5.40 -4.85 -7.90
CA VAL A 456 4.60 -4.11 -6.92
C VAL A 456 4.75 -4.79 -5.57
N ILE A 457 4.99 -4.00 -4.54
CA ILE A 457 4.96 -4.44 -3.16
C ILE A 457 3.83 -3.74 -2.45
N ILE A 458 3.03 -4.52 -1.72
CA ILE A 458 1.93 -4.03 -0.90
C ILE A 458 2.22 -4.43 0.53
N ASP A 459 2.55 -3.47 1.38
CA ASP A 459 2.74 -3.72 2.80
C ASP A 459 1.45 -3.48 3.58
N GLU A 460 1.37 -4.05 4.78
CA GLU A 460 0.21 -4.01 5.67
C GLU A 460 -1.11 -4.42 4.98
N ALA A 461 -1.01 -5.49 4.24
CA ALA A 461 -2.01 -5.99 3.30
C ALA A 461 -3.39 -6.26 3.89
N GLN A 462 -3.48 -6.49 5.21
CA GLN A 462 -4.73 -6.81 5.89
C GLN A 462 -5.71 -5.62 5.95
N ASP A 463 -5.23 -4.39 5.76
CA ASP A 463 -6.08 -3.19 5.80
C ASP A 463 -6.70 -2.84 4.44
N TYR A 464 -6.34 -3.59 3.39
CA TYR A 464 -6.97 -3.44 2.09
C TYR A 464 -8.21 -4.32 1.97
N THR A 465 -9.25 -3.81 1.35
CA THR A 465 -10.48 -4.56 1.05
C THR A 465 -10.32 -5.39 -0.23
N PRO A 466 -11.16 -6.40 -0.46
CA PRO A 466 -11.21 -7.13 -1.74
C PRO A 466 -11.34 -6.21 -2.95
N LEU A 467 -12.13 -5.12 -2.82
CA LEU A 467 -12.30 -4.13 -3.88
C LEU A 467 -11.00 -3.39 -4.22
N GLN A 468 -10.21 -3.01 -3.22
CA GLN A 468 -8.91 -2.37 -3.44
C GLN A 468 -7.93 -3.33 -4.11
N TYR A 469 -7.91 -4.62 -3.74
CA TYR A 469 -7.11 -5.64 -4.42
C TYR A 469 -7.52 -5.83 -5.89
N GLU A 470 -8.80 -5.82 -6.19
CA GLU A 470 -9.29 -5.89 -7.58
C GLU A 470 -8.82 -4.68 -8.39
N ILE A 471 -8.84 -3.48 -7.81
CA ILE A 471 -8.31 -2.26 -8.45
C ILE A 471 -6.83 -2.42 -8.74
N LEU A 472 -6.03 -2.81 -7.74
CA LEU A 472 -4.59 -2.99 -7.87
C LEU A 472 -4.25 -4.08 -8.91
N TYR A 473 -4.98 -5.19 -8.91
CA TYR A 473 -4.79 -6.25 -9.90
C TYR A 473 -5.06 -5.76 -11.32
N LYS A 474 -6.14 -4.99 -11.53
CA LYS A 474 -6.45 -4.42 -12.85
C LYS A 474 -5.39 -3.43 -13.33
N LEU A 475 -4.81 -2.64 -12.42
CA LEU A 475 -3.76 -1.66 -12.74
C LEU A 475 -2.44 -2.34 -13.10
N PHE A 476 -2.07 -3.38 -12.36
CA PHE A 476 -0.75 -4.02 -12.40
C PHE A 476 -0.78 -5.49 -12.83
N ASN A 477 -1.75 -5.89 -13.66
CA ASN A 477 -1.92 -7.29 -14.06
C ASN A 477 -0.70 -7.90 -14.77
N ASN A 478 0.20 -7.08 -15.32
CA ASN A 478 1.45 -7.50 -15.95
C ASN A 478 2.67 -7.48 -15.01
N ALA A 479 2.52 -6.97 -13.79
CA ALA A 479 3.57 -6.93 -12.78
C ALA A 479 3.54 -8.18 -11.89
N SER A 480 4.68 -8.51 -11.29
CA SER A 480 4.75 -9.42 -10.15
C SER A 480 4.39 -8.68 -8.88
N ILE A 481 3.50 -9.25 -8.08
CA ILE A 481 2.99 -8.60 -6.87
C ILE A 481 3.44 -9.37 -5.63
N THR A 482 4.05 -8.67 -4.67
CA THR A 482 4.38 -9.21 -3.35
C THR A 482 3.55 -8.50 -2.30
N ILE A 483 2.76 -9.27 -1.56
CA ILE A 483 1.77 -8.81 -0.59
C ILE A 483 2.25 -9.25 0.79
N LEU A 484 2.41 -8.31 1.72
CA LEU A 484 2.91 -8.56 3.07
C LEU A 484 1.86 -8.15 4.09
N GLY A 485 1.54 -9.01 5.04
CA GLY A 485 0.53 -8.67 6.03
C GLY A 485 0.47 -9.58 7.25
N ASP A 486 -0.34 -9.16 8.19
CA ASP A 486 -0.76 -9.94 9.35
C ASP A 486 -2.24 -9.70 9.61
N LEU A 487 -3.08 -10.68 9.31
CA LEU A 487 -4.53 -10.57 9.49
C LEU A 487 -4.93 -10.18 10.92
N ASN A 488 -4.09 -10.50 11.91
CA ASN A 488 -4.34 -10.15 13.31
C ASN A 488 -4.02 -8.68 13.63
N GLN A 489 -3.35 -7.95 12.74
CA GLN A 489 -3.02 -6.53 12.89
C GLN A 489 -3.94 -5.63 12.06
N SER A 490 -5.14 -6.08 11.75
CA SER A 490 -6.14 -5.23 11.11
C SER A 490 -6.60 -4.11 12.04
N ILE A 491 -6.53 -2.87 11.57
CA ILE A 491 -6.88 -1.69 12.36
C ILE A 491 -8.36 -1.38 12.27
N ASN A 492 -8.90 -1.39 11.06
CA ASN A 492 -10.30 -1.09 10.84
C ASN A 492 -11.13 -2.37 10.99
N PRO A 493 -12.04 -2.41 11.98
CA PRO A 493 -12.81 -3.62 12.25
C PRO A 493 -13.82 -3.96 11.15
N PHE A 494 -14.20 -2.98 10.33
CA PHE A 494 -15.28 -3.12 9.35
C PHE A 494 -14.78 -3.06 7.89
N MET A 495 -13.57 -2.56 7.67
CA MET A 495 -12.99 -2.34 6.36
C MET A 495 -11.60 -2.97 6.28
N ASN A 496 -11.55 -4.26 5.99
CA ASN A 496 -10.32 -5.04 5.95
C ASN A 496 -10.43 -6.22 4.98
N LEU A 497 -9.33 -6.96 4.82
CA LEU A 497 -9.28 -8.11 3.93
C LEU A 497 -10.13 -9.29 4.42
N GLY A 498 -10.25 -9.49 5.72
CA GLY A 498 -10.89 -10.63 6.35
C GLY A 498 -10.12 -11.94 6.19
N SER A 499 -9.80 -12.36 4.97
CA SER A 499 -9.05 -13.60 4.67
C SER A 499 -8.24 -13.47 3.38
N TYR A 500 -7.07 -14.13 3.32
CA TYR A 500 -6.29 -14.24 2.08
C TYR A 500 -6.97 -15.03 0.97
N THR A 501 -8.00 -15.84 1.29
CA THR A 501 -8.82 -16.50 0.26
C THR A 501 -9.49 -15.47 -0.66
N ASN A 502 -9.82 -14.28 -0.15
CA ASN A 502 -10.38 -13.20 -0.95
C ASN A 502 -9.40 -12.71 -2.03
N ILE A 503 -8.09 -12.72 -1.75
CA ILE A 503 -7.06 -12.40 -2.74
C ILE A 503 -6.95 -13.52 -3.78
N LEU A 504 -6.97 -14.79 -3.36
CA LEU A 504 -6.87 -15.94 -4.27
C LEU A 504 -8.05 -16.08 -5.26
N ASP A 505 -9.15 -15.38 -5.00
CA ASP A 505 -10.28 -15.30 -5.93
C ASP A 505 -10.13 -14.16 -6.95
N ILE A 506 -9.17 -13.25 -6.72
CA ILE A 506 -8.85 -12.12 -7.60
C ILE A 506 -7.62 -12.44 -8.46
N PHE A 507 -6.59 -13.04 -7.83
CA PHE A 507 -5.34 -13.38 -8.48
C PHE A 507 -5.35 -14.83 -8.97
N PRO A 508 -4.73 -15.15 -10.14
CA PRO A 508 -4.64 -16.53 -10.62
C PRO A 508 -3.98 -17.44 -9.58
N ARG A 509 -4.66 -18.50 -9.20
CA ARG A 509 -4.22 -19.42 -8.13
C ARG A 509 -2.93 -20.17 -8.48
N ASP A 510 -2.75 -20.52 -9.72
CA ASP A 510 -1.56 -21.18 -10.27
C ASP A 510 -0.32 -20.28 -10.32
N GLU A 511 -0.52 -18.97 -10.36
CA GLU A 511 0.54 -17.95 -10.32
C GLU A 511 0.79 -17.40 -8.88
N THR A 512 0.03 -17.83 -7.88
CA THR A 512 0.02 -17.21 -6.53
C THR A 512 0.42 -18.20 -5.47
N CYS A 513 1.36 -17.83 -4.59
CA CYS A 513 1.81 -18.63 -3.45
C CYS A 513 1.64 -17.87 -2.14
N ILE A 514 1.18 -18.58 -1.09
CA ILE A 514 1.14 -18.05 0.28
C ILE A 514 2.29 -18.68 1.06
N ILE A 515 3.10 -17.83 1.70
CA ILE A 515 4.20 -18.24 2.57
C ILE A 515 3.94 -17.66 3.97
N ASN A 516 4.00 -18.53 4.98
CA ASN A 516 3.81 -18.13 6.36
C ASN A 516 5.17 -18.03 7.06
N LEU A 517 5.42 -16.87 7.68
CA LEU A 517 6.47 -16.69 8.68
C LEU A 517 5.88 -17.04 10.04
N THR A 518 6.55 -17.94 10.75
CA THR A 518 6.01 -18.53 11.99
C THR A 518 6.66 -17.98 13.24
N LYS A 519 7.63 -17.07 13.12
CA LYS A 519 8.44 -16.60 14.23
C LYS A 519 8.44 -15.09 14.34
N SER A 520 8.36 -14.59 15.59
CA SER A 520 8.52 -13.19 15.95
C SER A 520 9.77 -13.03 16.83
N TYR A 521 10.57 -12.04 16.57
CA TYR A 521 11.87 -11.84 17.27
C TYR A 521 12.11 -10.41 17.75
N ARG A 522 11.22 -9.47 17.49
CA ARG A 522 11.44 -8.05 17.73
C ARG A 522 11.09 -7.62 19.16
N SER A 523 9.88 -7.93 19.61
CA SER A 523 9.43 -7.64 20.98
C SER A 523 9.93 -8.68 21.99
N THR A 524 9.94 -8.35 23.28
CA THR A 524 10.27 -9.32 24.34
C THR A 524 9.23 -10.44 24.43
N ILE A 525 9.62 -11.58 24.99
CA ILE A 525 8.73 -12.73 25.19
C ILE A 525 7.49 -12.31 25.99
N GLU A 526 7.72 -11.53 27.05
CA GLU A 526 6.66 -11.10 27.99
C GLU A 526 5.63 -10.20 27.28
N ILE A 527 6.06 -9.27 26.42
CA ILE A 527 5.15 -8.42 25.61
C ILE A 527 4.40 -9.28 24.60
N THR A 528 5.10 -10.17 23.91
CA THR A 528 4.49 -11.03 22.89
C THR A 528 3.44 -11.96 23.51
N GLU A 529 3.75 -12.64 24.61
CA GLU A 529 2.81 -13.53 25.28
C GLU A 529 1.61 -12.77 25.90
N PHE A 530 1.83 -11.55 26.40
CA PHE A 530 0.75 -10.70 26.85
C PHE A 530 -0.17 -10.30 25.68
N SER A 531 0.41 -9.83 24.58
CA SER A 531 -0.35 -9.40 23.40
C SER A 531 -1.13 -10.57 22.76
N LYS A 532 -0.61 -11.79 22.74
CA LYS A 532 -1.30 -12.98 22.24
C LYS A 532 -2.63 -13.24 22.98
N LYS A 533 -2.74 -12.89 24.26
CA LYS A 533 -4.00 -13.04 25.02
C LYS A 533 -5.15 -12.21 24.44
N LEU A 534 -4.84 -11.15 23.69
CA LEU A 534 -5.83 -10.36 22.96
C LEU A 534 -6.35 -11.05 21.70
N LEU A 535 -5.71 -12.11 21.22
CA LEU A 535 -6.15 -12.83 20.05
C LEU A 535 -7.14 -13.95 20.44
N SER A 536 -8.29 -14.00 19.76
CA SER A 536 -9.37 -14.94 20.07
C SER A 536 -9.09 -16.37 19.60
N ASN A 537 -8.15 -16.58 18.68
CA ASN A 537 -7.75 -17.88 18.17
C ASN A 537 -6.35 -18.24 18.68
N ASN A 538 -6.09 -19.52 18.93
CA ASN A 538 -4.76 -20.04 19.21
C ASN A 538 -3.84 -19.82 18.00
N VAL A 539 -3.32 -18.60 17.88
CA VAL A 539 -2.37 -18.27 16.81
C VAL A 539 -1.02 -18.83 17.20
N ASN A 540 -0.63 -19.91 16.54
CA ASN A 540 0.65 -20.56 16.74
C ASN A 540 1.77 -19.82 15.99
N TYR A 541 2.40 -18.85 16.66
CA TYR A 541 3.73 -18.41 16.29
C TYR A 541 4.67 -18.43 17.48
N GLU A 542 5.93 -18.74 17.24
CA GLU A 542 6.95 -18.83 18.27
C GLU A 542 7.60 -17.46 18.48
N CYS A 543 7.75 -17.08 19.75
CA CYS A 543 8.57 -15.93 20.10
C CYS A 543 10.01 -16.37 20.31
N VAL A 544 10.91 -15.75 19.57
CA VAL A 544 12.36 -16.08 19.60
C VAL A 544 13.14 -15.04 20.39
N ALA A 545 12.47 -14.18 21.08
CA ALA A 545 13.08 -12.99 21.59
C ALA A 545 13.74 -13.15 22.94
N ARG A 546 14.46 -12.10 23.26
CA ARG A 546 15.00 -11.74 24.56
C ARG A 546 13.91 -11.64 25.61
N ARG A 547 14.27 -11.93 26.85
CA ARG A 547 13.43 -11.66 28.02
C ARG A 547 13.47 -10.18 28.37
N GLY A 548 12.36 -9.65 28.89
CA GLY A 548 12.23 -8.28 29.31
C GLY A 548 11.26 -8.13 30.49
N ASP A 549 10.89 -6.90 30.77
CA ASP A 549 9.93 -6.59 31.83
C ASP A 549 8.52 -7.07 31.42
N LYS A 550 7.77 -7.58 32.40
CA LYS A 550 6.36 -7.92 32.16
C LYS A 550 5.54 -6.65 31.91
N PRO A 551 4.61 -6.68 30.96
CA PRO A 551 3.66 -5.60 30.79
C PRO A 551 2.91 -5.27 32.09
N ILE A 552 2.75 -3.98 32.35
CA ILE A 552 2.09 -3.48 33.56
C ILE A 552 0.79 -2.80 33.18
N VAL A 553 -0.31 -3.17 33.88
CA VAL A 553 -1.64 -2.60 33.71
C VAL A 553 -2.00 -1.84 34.98
N LEU A 554 -2.30 -0.54 34.87
CA LEU A 554 -2.54 0.35 36.02
C LEU A 554 -3.87 1.06 35.89
N GLY A 555 -4.67 1.01 36.93
CA GLY A 555 -5.98 1.70 37.04
C GLY A 555 -5.90 3.02 37.76
N PHE A 556 -6.70 3.98 37.33
CA PHE A 556 -6.79 5.32 37.87
C PHE A 556 -8.25 5.75 38.05
N SER A 557 -8.49 6.66 39.00
CA SER A 557 -9.82 7.20 39.29
C SER A 557 -10.20 8.38 38.39
N ASP A 558 -9.21 9.09 37.87
CA ASP A 558 -9.42 10.30 37.05
C ASP A 558 -8.28 10.50 36.03
N GLU A 559 -8.54 11.30 34.99
CA GLU A 559 -7.61 11.59 33.90
C GLU A 559 -6.34 12.34 34.36
N ASN A 560 -6.44 13.20 35.38
CA ASN A 560 -5.26 13.93 35.86
C ASN A 560 -4.22 12.96 36.42
N ASN A 561 -4.66 11.95 37.16
CA ASN A 561 -3.77 10.92 37.69
C ASN A 561 -3.10 10.08 36.59
N ILE A 562 -3.81 9.76 35.50
CA ILE A 562 -3.20 9.10 34.31
C ILE A 562 -2.13 10.02 33.73
N ASN A 563 -2.45 11.27 33.50
CA ASN A 563 -1.56 12.25 32.90
C ASN A 563 -0.30 12.53 33.74
N GLU A 564 -0.43 12.57 35.05
CA GLU A 564 0.73 12.69 35.96
C GLU A 564 1.60 11.43 35.94
N GLN A 565 0.97 10.24 35.87
CA GLN A 565 1.72 8.99 35.76
C GLN A 565 2.46 8.90 34.43
N LEU A 566 1.82 9.30 33.32
CA LEU A 566 2.48 9.40 31.99
C LEU A 566 3.73 10.27 32.07
N LEU A 567 3.61 11.46 32.63
CA LEU A 567 4.72 12.40 32.81
C LEU A 567 5.89 11.78 33.60
N LYS A 568 5.57 11.08 34.70
CA LYS A 568 6.55 10.37 35.53
C LYS A 568 7.23 9.26 34.75
N ASP A 569 6.47 8.47 34.01
CA ASP A 569 7.00 7.33 33.25
C ASP A 569 7.87 7.78 32.08
N ILE A 570 7.48 8.82 31.34
CA ILE A 570 8.29 9.42 30.28
C ILE A 570 9.66 9.83 30.83
N LYS A 571 9.69 10.58 31.96
CA LYS A 571 10.95 11.00 32.58
C LYS A 571 11.79 9.80 33.01
N THR A 572 11.17 8.82 33.65
CA THR A 572 11.86 7.61 34.13
C THR A 572 12.48 6.82 33.01
N TYR A 573 11.78 6.66 31.88
CA TYR A 573 12.31 5.88 30.76
C TYR A 573 13.34 6.65 29.95
N LYS A 574 13.24 7.97 29.81
CA LYS A 574 14.31 8.81 29.25
C LYS A 574 15.60 8.75 30.09
N GLU A 575 15.48 8.81 31.42
CA GLU A 575 16.63 8.65 32.34
C GLU A 575 17.28 7.26 32.22
N LYS A 576 16.52 6.22 31.93
CA LYS A 576 17.04 4.86 31.64
C LYS A 576 17.68 4.71 30.27
N GLY A 577 17.66 5.74 29.43
CA GLY A 577 18.32 5.76 28.12
C GLY A 577 17.48 5.23 26.95
N TYR A 578 16.17 5.01 27.13
CA TYR A 578 15.28 4.68 26.01
C TYR A 578 15.11 5.90 25.09
N LYS A 579 15.20 5.65 23.76
CA LYS A 579 15.25 6.72 22.76
C LYS A 579 13.86 7.07 22.22
N SER A 580 13.00 6.07 22.01
CA SER A 580 11.67 6.25 21.44
C SER A 580 10.57 5.84 22.43
N ILE A 581 9.62 6.77 22.69
CA ILE A 581 8.48 6.52 23.58
C ILE A 581 7.21 6.84 22.82
N GLY A 582 6.37 5.84 22.57
CA GLY A 582 5.05 6.00 21.96
C GLY A 582 3.95 6.07 23.03
N ILE A 583 3.22 7.18 23.06
CA ILE A 583 1.98 7.30 23.84
C ILE A 583 0.84 7.04 22.89
N ILE A 584 0.24 5.87 23.00
CA ILE A 584 -0.79 5.42 22.06
C ILE A 584 -2.17 5.65 22.67
N THR A 585 -2.98 6.46 22.00
CA THR A 585 -4.37 6.74 22.34
C THR A 585 -5.32 5.99 21.40
N LYS A 586 -6.60 5.94 21.72
CA LYS A 586 -7.59 5.34 20.83
C LYS A 586 -7.97 6.29 19.69
N THR A 587 -8.22 7.56 20.00
CA THR A 587 -8.76 8.57 19.08
C THR A 587 -7.80 9.74 18.88
N ILE A 588 -8.00 10.53 17.81
CA ILE A 588 -7.26 11.78 17.56
C ILE A 588 -7.53 12.78 18.68
N LYS A 589 -8.78 12.86 19.14
CA LYS A 589 -9.15 13.77 20.21
C LYS A 589 -8.38 13.48 21.49
N GLU A 590 -8.32 12.22 21.91
CA GLU A 590 -7.51 11.82 23.08
C GLU A 590 -6.04 12.18 22.88
N ALA A 591 -5.49 11.98 21.67
CA ALA A 591 -4.10 12.32 21.36
C ALA A 591 -3.85 13.83 21.50
N GLN A 592 -4.77 14.67 21.03
CA GLN A 592 -4.70 16.13 21.18
C GLN A 592 -4.74 16.55 22.67
N ASP A 593 -5.64 15.96 23.45
CA ASP A 593 -5.80 16.29 24.87
C ASP A 593 -4.54 15.91 25.67
N VAL A 594 -4.00 14.71 25.45
CA VAL A 594 -2.76 14.24 26.06
C VAL A 594 -1.55 15.09 25.63
N HIS A 595 -1.44 15.41 24.34
CA HIS A 595 -0.38 16.28 23.84
C HIS A 595 -0.44 17.69 24.46
N ASN A 596 -1.63 18.28 24.55
CA ASN A 596 -1.82 19.60 25.16
C ASN A 596 -1.43 19.61 26.63
N PHE A 597 -1.63 18.52 27.37
CA PHE A 597 -1.17 18.40 28.75
C PHE A 597 0.36 18.28 28.88
N LEU A 598 1.01 17.58 27.94
CA LEU A 598 2.43 17.21 28.05
C LEU A 598 3.38 18.25 27.43
N LYS A 599 2.97 18.99 26.37
CA LYS A 599 3.84 19.84 25.54
C LYS A 599 4.64 20.89 26.31
N ASP A 600 4.08 21.44 27.40
CA ASP A 600 4.74 22.47 28.21
C ASP A 600 5.60 21.87 29.34
N LYS A 601 5.59 20.54 29.53
CA LYS A 601 6.23 19.83 30.66
C LYS A 601 7.40 18.94 30.22
N VAL A 602 7.32 18.39 29.01
CA VAL A 602 8.35 17.52 28.41
C VAL A 602 8.40 17.74 26.91
N ASN A 603 9.56 17.44 26.31
CA ASN A 603 9.66 17.45 24.85
C ASN A 603 8.85 16.25 24.30
N VAL A 604 7.75 16.55 23.62
CA VAL A 604 6.82 15.57 23.04
C VAL A 604 6.20 16.12 21.77
N ASN A 605 6.15 15.29 20.75
CA ASN A 605 5.50 15.59 19.47
C ASN A 605 4.14 14.88 19.41
N ALA A 606 3.26 15.33 18.53
CA ALA A 606 2.01 14.65 18.23
C ALA A 606 1.94 14.35 16.74
N LEU A 607 1.43 13.17 16.40
CA LEU A 607 1.14 12.76 15.04
C LEU A 607 -0.36 12.45 14.97
N LEU A 608 -1.12 13.36 14.37
CA LEU A 608 -2.58 13.36 14.36
C LEU A 608 -3.18 13.07 13.01
N ASN A 609 -2.35 13.17 11.94
CA ASN A 609 -2.74 12.86 10.56
C ASN A 609 -1.55 12.28 9.79
N ASP A 610 -1.81 11.75 8.58
CA ASP A 610 -0.81 11.10 7.73
C ASP A 610 0.26 12.05 7.13
N GLU A 611 0.07 13.36 7.26
CA GLU A 611 0.95 14.40 6.69
C GLU A 611 1.91 14.98 7.73
N ASP A 612 1.73 14.62 9.02
CA ASP A 612 2.60 15.09 10.09
C ASP A 612 3.98 14.44 10.00
N GLU A 613 5.05 15.21 10.28
CA GLU A 613 6.41 14.71 10.26
C GLU A 613 6.68 13.77 11.45
N TYR A 614 7.27 12.62 11.16
CA TYR A 614 7.71 11.69 12.18
C TYR A 614 9.03 12.14 12.81
N VAL A 615 9.04 12.24 14.13
CA VAL A 615 10.25 12.52 14.92
C VAL A 615 10.50 11.36 15.88
N ASN A 616 11.67 10.75 15.78
CA ASN A 616 12.07 9.62 16.64
C ASN A 616 12.46 10.09 18.05
N ASP A 617 11.47 10.43 18.87
CA ASP A 617 11.60 10.82 20.28
C ASP A 617 10.32 10.39 21.03
N THR A 618 9.76 11.22 21.86
CA THR A 618 8.47 10.99 22.52
C THR A 618 7.34 11.46 21.61
N LEU A 619 6.42 10.55 21.30
CA LEU A 619 5.35 10.79 20.33
C LEU A 619 3.99 10.41 20.91
N VAL A 620 3.00 11.30 20.80
CA VAL A 620 1.59 11.00 21.06
C VAL A 620 0.92 10.69 19.72
N ILE A 621 0.25 9.53 19.64
CA ILE A 621 -0.28 9.05 18.37
C ILE A 621 -1.54 8.19 18.59
N PRO A 622 -2.60 8.34 17.76
CA PRO A 622 -3.73 7.41 17.75
C PRO A 622 -3.30 6.02 17.29
N ALA A 623 -3.90 4.97 17.83
CA ALA A 623 -3.53 3.58 17.55
C ALA A 623 -3.56 3.21 16.06
N PHE A 624 -4.50 3.77 15.32
CA PHE A 624 -4.60 3.49 13.88
C PHE A 624 -3.52 4.18 13.01
N LEU A 625 -2.87 5.25 13.52
CA LEU A 625 -1.71 5.86 12.88
C LEU A 625 -0.38 5.26 13.34
N ALA A 626 -0.36 4.59 14.50
CA ALA A 626 0.84 3.95 15.05
C ALA A 626 1.29 2.72 14.25
N LYS A 627 0.53 2.31 13.24
CA LYS A 627 0.85 1.17 12.40
C LYS A 627 2.12 1.40 11.58
N GLY A 628 2.96 0.35 11.51
CA GLY A 628 4.29 0.42 10.88
C GLY A 628 5.37 1.05 11.77
N LEU A 629 5.00 1.78 12.83
CA LEU A 629 5.95 2.36 13.77
C LEU A 629 6.26 1.39 14.93
N GLU A 630 7.40 1.60 15.56
CA GLU A 630 7.88 0.82 16.69
C GLU A 630 8.58 1.74 17.68
N PHE A 631 8.39 1.44 18.98
CA PHE A 631 8.91 2.26 20.06
C PHE A 631 9.60 1.38 21.11
N ASP A 632 10.70 1.87 21.67
CA ASP A 632 11.35 1.22 22.81
C ASP A 632 10.37 1.03 23.97
N VAL A 633 9.54 2.05 24.22
CA VAL A 633 8.53 2.08 25.27
C VAL A 633 7.18 2.46 24.68
N VAL A 634 6.16 1.68 24.98
CA VAL A 634 4.76 2.01 24.65
C VAL A 634 3.96 2.23 25.93
N LEU A 635 3.27 3.35 25.95
CA LEU A 635 2.34 3.77 27.01
C LEU A 635 0.94 3.87 26.39
N ILE A 636 0.07 2.88 26.64
CA ILE A 636 -1.31 2.91 26.12
C ILE A 636 -2.18 3.73 27.05
N TYR A 637 -2.77 4.80 26.50
CA TYR A 637 -3.64 5.70 27.25
C TYR A 637 -5.08 5.17 27.28
N ASN A 638 -5.64 5.08 28.49
CA ASN A 638 -7.05 4.79 28.77
C ASN A 638 -7.63 3.53 28.08
N ALA A 639 -7.08 2.36 28.39
CA ALA A 639 -7.71 1.08 28.04
C ALA A 639 -8.82 0.68 29.05
N GLY A 640 -9.71 1.62 29.37
CA GLY A 640 -10.89 1.38 30.19
C GLY A 640 -12.04 0.72 29.45
N ASP A 641 -13.00 0.13 30.19
CA ASP A 641 -14.18 -0.56 29.65
C ASP A 641 -15.14 0.40 28.94
N GLU A 642 -15.15 1.70 29.31
CA GLU A 642 -15.93 2.73 28.61
C GLU A 642 -15.28 3.16 27.28
N ASN A 643 -13.97 2.99 27.14
CA ASN A 643 -13.23 3.38 25.95
C ASN A 643 -13.09 2.20 24.97
N TYR A 644 -12.58 1.06 25.41
CA TYR A 644 -12.49 -0.17 24.62
C TYR A 644 -13.60 -1.14 25.03
N ASP A 645 -14.82 -0.92 24.51
CA ASP A 645 -16.07 -1.55 24.98
C ASP A 645 -16.55 -2.73 24.13
N CYS A 646 -15.99 -2.92 22.92
CA CYS A 646 -16.47 -3.93 21.97
C CYS A 646 -15.35 -4.83 21.42
N GLU A 647 -15.76 -6.03 21.00
CA GLU A 647 -14.84 -7.04 20.42
C GLU A 647 -14.17 -6.57 19.12
N GLU A 648 -14.84 -5.72 18.37
CA GLU A 648 -14.33 -5.15 17.13
C GLU A 648 -13.03 -4.33 17.34
N GLU A 649 -12.83 -3.77 18.52
CA GLU A 649 -11.66 -2.96 18.88
C GLU A 649 -10.48 -3.80 19.39
N ARG A 650 -10.66 -5.10 19.56
CA ARG A 650 -9.65 -6.03 20.07
C ARG A 650 -8.36 -6.00 19.26
N LEU A 651 -8.46 -6.03 17.92
CA LEU A 651 -7.29 -6.01 17.03
C LEU A 651 -6.60 -4.65 17.03
N LEU A 652 -7.33 -3.56 17.24
CA LEU A 652 -6.76 -2.22 17.42
C LEU A 652 -5.87 -2.17 18.66
N LEU A 653 -6.38 -2.68 19.81
CA LEU A 653 -5.62 -2.76 21.05
C LEU A 653 -4.43 -3.74 20.93
N TYR A 654 -4.61 -4.87 20.27
CA TYR A 654 -3.52 -5.80 19.95
C TYR A 654 -2.42 -5.11 19.14
N THR A 655 -2.80 -4.38 18.10
CA THR A 655 -1.86 -3.64 17.26
C THR A 655 -1.08 -2.61 18.07
N ALA A 656 -1.75 -1.85 18.94
CA ALA A 656 -1.11 -0.91 19.86
C ALA A 656 -0.07 -1.60 20.78
N CYS A 657 -0.42 -2.73 21.39
CA CYS A 657 0.48 -3.50 22.25
C CYS A 657 1.73 -3.99 21.50
N THR A 658 1.57 -4.42 20.24
CA THR A 658 2.67 -4.96 19.40
C THR A 658 3.63 -3.90 18.88
N ARG A 659 3.37 -2.60 19.14
CA ARG A 659 4.33 -1.52 18.83
C ARG A 659 5.49 -1.45 19.81
N ALA A 660 5.37 -2.09 20.98
CA ALA A 660 6.39 -2.08 22.04
C ALA A 660 7.54 -3.05 21.74
N LEU A 661 8.79 -2.55 21.84
CA LEU A 661 10.01 -3.36 21.69
C LEU A 661 10.50 -3.89 23.06
N HIS A 662 10.52 -3.04 24.09
CA HIS A 662 11.14 -3.33 25.38
C HIS A 662 10.17 -3.22 26.56
N ILE A 663 9.34 -2.18 26.58
CA ILE A 663 8.45 -1.85 27.70
C ILE A 663 7.04 -1.61 27.19
N LEU A 664 6.06 -2.23 27.85
CA LEU A 664 4.64 -1.98 27.61
C LEU A 664 3.96 -1.61 28.93
N ARG A 665 3.32 -0.45 28.96
CA ARG A 665 2.42 -0.03 30.04
C ARG A 665 1.05 0.31 29.49
N ILE A 666 0.03 -0.07 30.22
CA ILE A 666 -1.37 0.16 29.89
C ILE A 666 -2.03 0.86 31.06
N TYR A 667 -2.61 2.00 30.80
CA TYR A 667 -3.38 2.76 31.77
C TYR A 667 -4.86 2.66 31.46
N TYR A 668 -5.70 2.64 32.49
CA TYR A 668 -7.13 2.65 32.30
C TYR A 668 -7.82 3.53 33.36
N LEU A 669 -8.93 4.14 32.94
CA LEU A 669 -9.81 4.92 33.81
C LEU A 669 -10.98 4.05 34.25
N GLY A 670 -11.32 4.08 35.54
CA GLY A 670 -12.42 3.29 36.09
C GLY A 670 -12.16 1.79 36.09
N GLU A 671 -12.91 1.03 35.31
CA GLU A 671 -12.72 -0.41 35.14
C GLU A 671 -11.85 -0.74 33.89
N CYS A 672 -11.00 -1.76 34.05
CA CYS A 672 -10.21 -2.26 32.95
C CYS A 672 -11.09 -2.90 31.88
N THR A 673 -10.78 -2.66 30.60
CA THR A 673 -11.52 -3.28 29.49
C THR A 673 -11.60 -4.80 29.62
N LYS A 674 -12.77 -5.35 29.26
CA LYS A 674 -13.00 -6.81 29.19
C LYS A 674 -12.09 -7.51 28.19
N LEU A 675 -11.57 -6.76 27.20
CA LEU A 675 -10.64 -7.30 26.20
C LEU A 675 -9.32 -7.79 26.80
N LEU A 676 -8.89 -7.24 27.95
CA LEU A 676 -7.69 -7.62 28.69
C LEU A 676 -7.96 -8.63 29.82
N LYS A 677 -9.22 -8.86 30.19
CA LYS A 677 -9.56 -9.89 31.18
C LYS A 677 -9.43 -11.26 30.54
N GLU A 678 -8.80 -12.21 31.21
CA GLU A 678 -8.66 -13.60 30.74
C GLU A 678 -10.05 -14.21 30.51
N LYS A 679 -10.25 -14.83 29.35
CA LYS A 679 -11.44 -15.66 29.06
C LYS A 679 -11.39 -16.94 29.85
#